data_499534df1641326e6a22efa6687cfc32
#
_entry.id   499534df1641326e6a22efa6687cfc32
#
_cell.length_a   1.000
_cell.length_b   1.000
_cell.length_c   1.000
_cell.angle_alpha   90.00
_cell.angle_beta   90.00
_cell.angle_gamma   90.00
#
_symmetry.space_group_name_H-M   'P 1'
#
loop_
_entity.id
_entity.type
_entity.pdbx_description
1 polymer ?
#
loop_
_entity_poly.entity_id
_entity_poly.type
_entity_poly.pdbx_seq_one_letter_code
_entity_poly.pdbx_strand_id
1 'polypeptide(L)'
;MRLLRFLAVLLILLVAALAATAWWVPPHLDLDGWRDRIATAASARLGREVRIDGPIAFRLLPQPMLTARRISLGSTGAAISVTAAELRLRLALGPLFEGRVDARELVLRGAELRLPWPLGAAAFRLRAPRWLSAFSARIEDGRLLIGRVAVTGIDATLVSDADTGTYAAAGTARFSGAAWRFTARLGQPGSDGSAGLDVTLDGQGKVQGVGGTLSGQFAPDGTFGGRVAARGPDLAQLLPAPAVPFRAEGRVTVAGGLAAADDLALQIGGSPARGAVALRVTPTTRLDLALAASRLDLDAWLPVLARPTAPWLPTGIDLSAEAASVAGGTLRGLRAAVDLTAGGAEVREARAVLPGDAPLKLTGHLLPGTPTAPGPRFEGDAALTAPALRTTLAWIAEAGVAPLASLPSGVLHSAQLTAHVVADRRQVAVSGLTAQIDGSRVSGSFSVRSGKRFAIGAGLAVDRIELDPWLPASAPALPELPARFGAFDLNLRLDAQQAGLHGVTFAPLALDAGAEGGRLVVRKLDLGLNGAHASASVTVTEDARVTEGRLDLQAPQAAPLAALLPARLAFLAQRAPGLWRAAAAVQVLGDGTPDHLALKVTADLADLQLQAQPTVDFAHHTWSGGMTLRHPGAPRLLQALGMAAAPSWLGDGSLGLVAKLSGTASSVAADSFEVSAGGLHATGALALDDAGAVPVLTGHIDAETLPLPLPPARAAEPLPLPALRGWGASLRLQAARVMANRRPALQQAAATLTLADGVLRLDDLTATLAGGRLSASASVDAAAEPPAAALRAALIGATVTEPTFDLPLDIAGGKLDLHADLTATGHAPATLLATLAGHAAIDASKGILSGVALGALRGDLTDADVQQALSGGATPFDALHLAAGLDRGVATIRQATLTAGAATATLGGTIDLPDRTLDLRLALRPAVPDPPEIGLRLTGAADAAARAPELADLTRWHAAQPAEAP
;
A
#
# COMPACT_ATOMS: atom_id res chain seq x y z
N MET A 1 111.64 -53.95 -28.58
CA MET A 1 110.66 -53.18 -27.84
C MET A 1 110.77 -51.65 -28.01
N ARG A 2 111.89 -51.04 -28.25
CA ARG A 2 112.00 -49.56 -28.41
C ARG A 2 111.39 -49.06 -29.71
N LEU A 3 111.54 -49.81 -30.86
CA LEU A 3 110.97 -49.44 -32.16
C LEU A 3 109.41 -49.45 -32.13
N LEU A 4 108.77 -50.40 -31.45
CA LEU A 4 107.28 -50.46 -31.33
C LEU A 4 106.75 -49.33 -30.53
N ARG A 5 107.40 -48.86 -29.47
CA ARG A 5 106.96 -47.69 -28.65
C ARG A 5 107.08 -46.36 -29.45
N PHE A 6 108.19 -46.28 -30.29
CA PHE A 6 108.33 -45.08 -31.13
C PHE A 6 107.32 -45.00 -32.23
N LEU A 7 106.93 -46.12 -32.86
CA LEU A 7 105.83 -46.17 -33.85
C LEU A 7 104.46 -45.89 -33.17
N ALA A 8 104.20 -46.37 -31.92
CA ALA A 8 103.04 -46.13 -31.21
C ALA A 8 102.88 -44.63 -30.81
N VAL A 9 104.01 -44.00 -30.38
CA VAL A 9 104.02 -42.55 -30.06
C VAL A 9 103.89 -41.72 -31.36
N LEU A 10 104.47 -42.09 -32.42
CA LEU A 10 104.32 -41.43 -33.70
C LEU A 10 102.92 -41.56 -34.25
N LEU A 11 102.29 -42.74 -34.08
CA LEU A 11 100.88 -42.93 -34.44
C LEU A 11 100.00 -42.13 -33.58
N ILE A 12 100.24 -42.03 -32.26
CA ILE A 12 99.44 -41.20 -31.32
C ILE A 12 99.61 -39.72 -31.70
N LEU A 13 100.84 -39.25 -31.99
CA LEU A 13 101.05 -37.85 -32.40
C LEU A 13 100.41 -37.54 -33.79
N LEU A 14 100.45 -38.53 -34.70
CA LEU A 14 99.74 -38.36 -35.97
C LEU A 14 98.23 -38.28 -35.79
N VAL A 15 97.66 -39.16 -34.95
CA VAL A 15 96.27 -39.15 -34.64
C VAL A 15 95.87 -37.86 -33.89
N ALA A 16 96.70 -37.40 -32.91
CA ALA A 16 96.51 -36.15 -32.21
C ALA A 16 96.65 -34.96 -33.14
N ALA A 17 97.59 -34.96 -34.08
CA ALA A 17 97.73 -33.90 -35.09
C ALA A 17 96.55 -33.90 -36.08
N LEU A 18 96.06 -35.06 -36.52
CA LEU A 18 94.87 -35.20 -37.32
C LEU A 18 93.64 -34.75 -36.61
N ALA A 19 93.52 -35.11 -35.34
CA ALA A 19 92.40 -34.67 -34.49
C ALA A 19 92.46 -33.18 -34.21
N ALA A 20 93.65 -32.60 -34.00
CA ALA A 20 93.81 -31.16 -33.79
C ALA A 20 93.52 -30.40 -35.06
N THR A 21 93.97 -30.89 -36.28
CA THR A 21 93.65 -30.30 -37.54
C THR A 21 92.13 -30.43 -37.84
N ALA A 22 91.53 -31.59 -37.55
CA ALA A 22 90.04 -31.77 -37.71
C ALA A 22 89.19 -30.93 -36.72
N TRP A 23 89.80 -30.56 -35.60
CA TRP A 23 89.19 -29.69 -34.64
C TRP A 23 89.28 -28.20 -35.00
N TRP A 24 90.51 -27.79 -35.49
CA TRP A 24 90.83 -26.36 -35.67
C TRP A 24 90.47 -25.80 -37.07
N VAL A 25 90.68 -26.61 -38.12
CA VAL A 25 90.50 -26.15 -39.49
C VAL A 25 89.08 -25.96 -39.94
N PRO A 26 88.14 -26.88 -39.68
CA PRO A 26 86.79 -26.75 -40.14
C PRO A 26 86.00 -25.48 -39.64
N PRO A 27 86.17 -24.99 -38.37
CA PRO A 27 85.50 -23.78 -37.93
C PRO A 27 86.04 -22.50 -38.62
N HIS A 28 87.26 -22.57 -39.21
CA HIS A 28 87.89 -21.40 -39.87
C HIS A 28 87.68 -21.38 -41.37
N LEU A 29 87.04 -22.39 -41.93
CA LEU A 29 86.65 -22.37 -43.35
C LEU A 29 85.53 -21.36 -43.59
N ASP A 30 85.79 -20.39 -44.44
CA ASP A 30 84.79 -19.50 -44.91
C ASP A 30 83.85 -20.24 -45.87
N LEU A 31 82.69 -20.69 -45.31
CA LEU A 31 81.65 -21.35 -46.10
C LEU A 31 80.61 -20.37 -46.62
N ASP A 32 80.75 -19.07 -46.33
CA ASP A 32 79.77 -18.06 -46.78
C ASP A 32 79.81 -17.92 -48.32
N GLY A 33 80.94 -18.15 -48.98
CA GLY A 33 81.03 -18.27 -50.41
C GLY A 33 80.28 -19.44 -51.06
N TRP A 34 79.96 -20.48 -50.27
CA TRP A 34 79.20 -21.63 -50.76
C TRP A 34 77.71 -21.59 -50.37
N ARG A 35 77.24 -20.51 -49.75
CA ARG A 35 75.84 -20.32 -49.21
C ARG A 35 74.83 -20.60 -50.33
N ASP A 36 74.97 -19.99 -51.45
CA ASP A 36 74.00 -20.11 -52.56
C ASP A 36 73.99 -21.53 -53.16
N ARG A 37 75.17 -22.21 -53.21
CA ARG A 37 75.23 -23.59 -53.65
C ARG A 37 74.64 -24.57 -52.70
N ILE A 38 74.81 -24.36 -51.38
CA ILE A 38 74.14 -25.12 -50.28
C ILE A 38 72.66 -24.90 -50.29
N ALA A 39 72.20 -23.64 -50.39
CA ALA A 39 70.79 -23.29 -50.46
C ALA A 39 70.11 -23.88 -51.74
N THR A 40 70.78 -23.83 -52.90
CA THR A 40 70.28 -24.45 -54.14
C THR A 40 70.21 -25.98 -54.02
N ALA A 41 71.22 -26.62 -53.50
CA ALA A 41 71.23 -28.07 -53.30
C ALA A 41 70.20 -28.53 -52.29
N ALA A 42 69.96 -27.76 -51.17
CA ALA A 42 68.91 -27.97 -50.23
C ALA A 42 67.56 -27.76 -50.88
N SER A 43 67.38 -26.72 -51.68
CA SER A 43 66.08 -26.42 -52.36
C SER A 43 65.73 -27.56 -53.34
N ALA A 44 66.73 -28.06 -54.12
CA ALA A 44 66.54 -29.18 -55.09
C ALA A 44 66.12 -30.47 -54.37
N ARG A 45 66.68 -30.74 -53.16
CA ARG A 45 66.35 -31.94 -52.37
C ARG A 45 65.01 -31.82 -51.62
N LEU A 46 64.68 -30.64 -51.17
CA LEU A 46 63.43 -30.39 -50.36
C LEU A 46 62.26 -30.03 -51.31
N GLY A 47 62.46 -29.79 -52.57
CA GLY A 47 61.45 -29.39 -53.54
C GLY A 47 60.80 -28.04 -53.21
N ARG A 48 61.52 -27.23 -52.42
CA ARG A 48 61.08 -25.88 -52.02
C ARG A 48 62.29 -24.95 -51.94
N GLU A 49 62.04 -23.66 -52.18
CA GLU A 49 63.07 -22.65 -52.06
C GLU A 49 63.64 -22.59 -50.63
N VAL A 50 64.87 -22.81 -50.40
CA VAL A 50 65.63 -22.63 -49.17
C VAL A 50 66.54 -21.42 -49.31
N ARG A 51 66.39 -20.46 -48.40
CA ARG A 51 67.26 -19.28 -48.29
C ARG A 51 67.98 -19.32 -46.96
N ILE A 52 69.24 -19.00 -46.99
CA ILE A 52 70.15 -18.90 -45.86
C ILE A 52 70.73 -17.50 -45.83
N ASP A 53 70.20 -16.63 -44.97
CA ASP A 53 70.58 -15.21 -44.89
C ASP A 53 71.74 -14.97 -43.88
N GLY A 54 72.08 -15.96 -43.11
CA GLY A 54 73.13 -15.88 -42.09
C GLY A 54 74.36 -16.70 -42.34
N PRO A 55 75.33 -16.59 -41.41
CA PRO A 55 76.59 -17.32 -41.55
C PRO A 55 76.41 -18.84 -41.47
N ILE A 56 77.23 -19.61 -42.19
CA ILE A 56 77.27 -21.06 -42.16
C ILE A 56 78.59 -21.47 -41.51
N ALA A 57 78.55 -22.32 -40.53
CA ALA A 57 79.76 -22.88 -39.88
C ALA A 57 79.68 -24.40 -39.88
N PHE A 58 80.86 -25.05 -40.12
CA PHE A 58 80.95 -26.50 -40.03
C PHE A 58 81.97 -26.88 -38.96
N ARG A 59 81.66 -27.87 -38.17
CA ARG A 59 82.53 -28.46 -37.13
C ARG A 59 82.58 -29.96 -37.36
N LEU A 60 83.82 -30.54 -37.46
CA LEU A 60 83.99 -31.95 -37.77
C LEU A 60 83.98 -32.78 -36.44
N LEU A 61 84.70 -32.30 -35.41
CA LEU A 61 84.92 -33.03 -34.16
C LEU A 61 84.30 -32.24 -32.98
N PRO A 62 83.72 -32.83 -31.90
CA PRO A 62 83.69 -34.31 -31.66
C PRO A 62 82.68 -35.07 -32.51
N GLN A 63 81.74 -34.32 -33.16
CA GLN A 63 80.71 -34.85 -34.08
C GLN A 63 80.53 -33.85 -35.25
N PRO A 64 80.45 -34.35 -36.51
CA PRO A 64 80.28 -33.45 -37.65
C PRO A 64 78.91 -32.74 -37.54
N MET A 65 79.00 -31.43 -37.50
CA MET A 65 77.81 -30.56 -37.30
C MET A 65 77.93 -29.35 -38.26
N LEU A 66 76.88 -29.18 -39.04
CA LEU A 66 76.65 -27.96 -39.84
C LEU A 66 75.71 -27.02 -39.09
N THR A 67 76.07 -25.76 -38.90
CA THR A 67 75.25 -24.73 -38.30
C THR A 67 74.98 -23.67 -39.30
N ALA A 68 73.73 -23.34 -39.47
CA ALA A 68 73.32 -22.21 -40.36
C ALA A 68 72.30 -21.29 -39.60
N ARG A 69 72.47 -20.01 -39.83
CA ARG A 69 71.55 -19.01 -39.16
C ARG A 69 70.66 -18.35 -40.14
N ARG A 70 69.50 -17.85 -39.66
CA ARG A 70 68.45 -17.14 -40.43
C ARG A 70 68.02 -17.91 -41.65
N ILE A 71 67.40 -19.02 -41.49
CA ILE A 71 66.98 -19.90 -42.59
C ILE A 71 65.49 -19.67 -42.82
N SER A 72 65.13 -19.62 -44.13
CA SER A 72 63.74 -19.65 -44.49
C SER A 72 63.48 -20.74 -45.55
N LEU A 73 62.34 -21.41 -45.40
CA LEU A 73 61.87 -22.42 -46.34
C LEU A 73 60.48 -21.94 -46.89
N GLY A 74 60.45 -21.78 -48.20
CA GLY A 74 59.28 -21.20 -48.91
C GLY A 74 59.60 -19.79 -49.39
N SER A 75 59.03 -19.36 -50.53
CA SER A 75 59.14 -17.98 -51.05
C SER A 75 58.38 -16.98 -50.10
N THR A 76 58.85 -15.73 -50.08
CA THR A 76 58.20 -14.62 -49.39
C THR A 76 56.82 -14.45 -49.97
N GLY A 77 55.75 -14.75 -49.14
CA GLY A 77 54.31 -14.72 -49.56
C GLY A 77 53.74 -16.11 -49.87
N ALA A 78 54.50 -17.21 -49.73
CA ALA A 78 53.92 -18.56 -49.77
C ALA A 78 52.92 -18.80 -48.67
N ALA A 79 51.86 -19.53 -48.99
CA ALA A 79 50.81 -19.88 -48.02
C ALA A 79 51.34 -20.62 -46.79
N ILE A 80 52.44 -21.30 -46.92
CA ILE A 80 53.11 -21.99 -45.80
C ILE A 80 54.57 -21.54 -45.82
N SER A 81 55.03 -21.00 -44.72
CA SER A 81 56.46 -20.60 -44.57
C SER A 81 57.02 -21.15 -43.23
N VAL A 82 58.28 -21.62 -43.32
CA VAL A 82 59.06 -22.00 -42.15
C VAL A 82 60.27 -21.10 -42.07
N THR A 83 60.48 -20.45 -40.97
CA THR A 83 61.68 -19.69 -40.69
C THR A 83 62.34 -20.23 -39.42
N ALA A 84 63.66 -20.21 -39.33
CA ALA A 84 64.39 -20.59 -38.13
C ALA A 84 65.57 -19.64 -37.89
N ALA A 85 65.73 -19.25 -36.62
CA ALA A 85 66.88 -18.41 -36.21
C ALA A 85 68.20 -19.14 -36.37
N GLU A 86 68.21 -20.42 -36.03
CA GLU A 86 69.40 -21.27 -36.12
C GLU A 86 68.98 -22.72 -36.42
N LEU A 87 69.72 -23.33 -37.38
CA LEU A 87 69.61 -24.74 -37.72
C LEU A 87 70.95 -25.38 -37.40
N ARG A 88 70.88 -26.49 -36.67
CA ARG A 88 72.09 -27.39 -36.45
C ARG A 88 71.73 -28.74 -37.01
N LEU A 89 72.59 -29.18 -37.95
CA LEU A 89 72.47 -30.48 -38.61
C LEU A 89 73.66 -31.38 -38.21
N ARG A 90 73.37 -32.44 -37.48
CA ARG A 90 74.35 -33.46 -37.12
C ARG A 90 74.39 -34.47 -38.23
N LEU A 91 75.58 -34.70 -38.73
CA LEU A 91 75.87 -35.59 -39.87
C LEU A 91 76.48 -36.92 -39.40
N ALA A 92 76.29 -37.99 -40.19
CA ALA A 92 76.95 -39.25 -39.96
C ALA A 92 78.35 -39.19 -40.45
N LEU A 93 79.37 -39.64 -39.65
CA LEU A 93 80.80 -39.64 -40.03
C LEU A 93 81.12 -40.63 -41.10
N GLY A 94 80.59 -41.85 -41.11
CA GLY A 94 80.91 -42.90 -42.09
C GLY A 94 80.51 -42.49 -43.50
N PRO A 95 79.24 -42.14 -43.80
CA PRO A 95 78.83 -41.69 -45.13
C PRO A 95 79.53 -40.40 -45.62
N LEU A 96 79.97 -39.55 -44.68
CA LEU A 96 80.71 -38.33 -45.04
C LEU A 96 82.06 -38.62 -45.72
N PHE A 97 82.75 -39.70 -45.28
CA PHE A 97 83.97 -40.19 -45.90
C PHE A 97 83.74 -40.81 -47.31
N GLU A 98 82.53 -41.24 -47.57
CA GLU A 98 82.14 -41.76 -48.91
C GLU A 98 81.54 -40.63 -49.82
N GLY A 99 81.59 -39.35 -49.33
CA GLY A 99 81.09 -38.19 -50.13
C GLY A 99 79.60 -38.11 -50.04
N ARG A 100 78.94 -38.86 -49.12
CA ARG A 100 77.46 -38.79 -48.92
C ARG A 100 77.11 -38.03 -47.63
N VAL A 101 76.18 -37.16 -47.72
CA VAL A 101 75.71 -36.37 -46.60
C VAL A 101 74.42 -37.01 -46.03
N ASP A 102 74.57 -37.75 -44.93
CA ASP A 102 73.44 -38.36 -44.22
C ASP A 102 73.26 -37.62 -42.92
N ALA A 103 72.07 -36.97 -42.79
CA ALA A 103 71.65 -36.29 -41.57
C ALA A 103 71.07 -37.25 -40.51
N ARG A 104 71.58 -37.18 -39.25
CA ARG A 104 71.09 -37.98 -38.11
C ARG A 104 70.18 -37.21 -37.20
N GLU A 105 70.49 -35.96 -36.99
CA GLU A 105 69.66 -35.11 -36.09
C GLU A 105 69.66 -33.69 -36.63
N LEU A 106 68.50 -33.11 -36.64
CA LEU A 106 68.25 -31.69 -36.93
C LEU A 106 67.78 -30.95 -35.69
N VAL A 107 68.44 -29.90 -35.29
CA VAL A 107 67.99 -29.02 -34.25
C VAL A 107 67.59 -27.66 -34.88
N LEU A 108 66.35 -27.27 -34.76
CA LEU A 108 65.85 -25.98 -35.20
C LEU A 108 65.57 -25.11 -33.96
N ARG A 109 66.26 -23.99 -33.84
CA ARG A 109 66.05 -23.05 -32.72
C ARG A 109 65.34 -21.81 -33.19
N GLY A 110 64.32 -21.38 -32.44
CA GLY A 110 63.47 -20.22 -32.78
C GLY A 110 62.77 -20.44 -34.14
N ALA A 111 62.33 -21.70 -34.40
CA ALA A 111 61.59 -22.03 -35.60
C ALA A 111 60.20 -21.41 -35.60
N GLU A 112 59.75 -20.74 -36.64
CA GLU A 112 58.43 -20.23 -36.82
C GLU A 112 57.78 -20.87 -38.05
N LEU A 113 56.70 -21.64 -37.80
CA LEU A 113 55.83 -22.23 -38.80
C LEU A 113 54.59 -21.42 -38.96
N ARG A 114 54.34 -20.84 -40.14
CA ARG A 114 53.09 -20.15 -40.47
C ARG A 114 52.25 -21.02 -41.38
N LEU A 115 51.02 -21.26 -40.93
CA LEU A 115 50.00 -21.97 -41.69
C LEU A 115 48.83 -21.01 -41.99
N PRO A 116 48.35 -20.99 -43.23
CA PRO A 116 47.16 -20.23 -43.51
C PRO A 116 45.91 -20.84 -42.81
N TRP A 117 44.95 -20.03 -42.54
CA TRP A 117 43.64 -20.53 -42.19
C TRP A 117 42.63 -19.97 -43.18
N PRO A 118 41.78 -20.75 -43.82
CA PRO A 118 41.61 -22.20 -43.65
C PRO A 118 42.82 -23.00 -44.18
N LEU A 119 43.03 -24.20 -43.59
CA LEU A 119 44.07 -25.10 -44.05
C LEU A 119 43.70 -25.62 -45.46
N GLY A 120 44.31 -25.12 -46.48
CA GLY A 120 44.06 -25.60 -47.84
C GLY A 120 44.77 -26.91 -48.12
N ALA A 121 44.45 -27.59 -49.24
CA ALA A 121 45.03 -28.84 -49.68
C ALA A 121 46.57 -28.79 -49.82
N ALA A 122 47.11 -27.61 -50.00
CA ALA A 122 48.58 -27.40 -50.07
C ALA A 122 49.32 -27.67 -48.76
N ALA A 123 48.61 -27.57 -47.58
CA ALA A 123 49.25 -27.84 -46.30
C ALA A 123 49.54 -29.32 -46.07
N PHE A 124 48.82 -30.21 -46.73
CA PHE A 124 48.95 -31.66 -46.59
C PHE A 124 49.71 -32.37 -47.70
N ARG A 125 50.22 -31.64 -48.70
CA ARG A 125 51.12 -32.17 -49.78
C ARG A 125 52.56 -32.18 -49.35
N LEU A 126 52.92 -31.97 -48.09
CA LEU A 126 54.27 -32.05 -47.57
C LEU A 126 54.64 -33.52 -47.44
N ARG A 127 55.18 -34.13 -48.54
CA ARG A 127 55.78 -35.42 -48.46
C ARG A 127 57.22 -35.20 -47.98
N ALA A 128 57.65 -35.81 -46.89
CA ALA A 128 59.04 -35.83 -46.51
C ALA A 128 59.80 -36.66 -47.50
N PRO A 129 60.96 -36.17 -47.97
CA PRO A 129 61.81 -36.94 -48.87
C PRO A 129 62.19 -38.25 -48.18
N ARG A 130 62.34 -39.37 -48.95
CA ARG A 130 62.66 -40.71 -48.41
C ARG A 130 63.98 -40.77 -47.64
N TRP A 131 64.89 -39.78 -47.83
CA TRP A 131 66.15 -39.72 -47.06
C TRP A 131 65.96 -39.18 -45.63
N LEU A 132 64.84 -38.63 -45.30
CA LEU A 132 64.46 -38.18 -43.99
C LEU A 132 63.78 -39.28 -43.12
N SER A 133 63.71 -40.53 -43.65
CA SER A 133 62.99 -41.64 -43.01
C SER A 133 63.64 -42.21 -41.76
N ALA A 134 64.84 -41.86 -41.39
CA ALA A 134 65.50 -42.26 -40.16
C ALA A 134 65.97 -41.02 -39.36
N PHE A 135 65.28 -39.96 -39.50
CA PHE A 135 65.72 -38.68 -39.03
C PHE A 135 64.97 -38.25 -37.76
N SER A 136 65.65 -37.70 -36.78
CA SER A 136 65.08 -37.03 -35.64
C SER A 136 65.29 -35.52 -35.69
N ALA A 137 64.25 -34.75 -35.59
CA ALA A 137 64.38 -33.31 -35.52
C ALA A 137 63.94 -32.85 -34.09
N ARG A 138 64.64 -31.88 -33.55
CA ARG A 138 64.33 -31.20 -32.30
C ARG A 138 64.06 -29.75 -32.60
N ILE A 139 62.97 -29.27 -32.13
CA ILE A 139 62.60 -27.87 -32.14
C ILE A 139 62.83 -27.30 -30.73
N GLU A 140 63.58 -26.21 -30.65
CA GLU A 140 63.79 -25.44 -29.39
C GLU A 140 63.21 -24.03 -29.56
N ASP A 141 62.34 -23.58 -28.61
CA ASP A 141 61.69 -22.28 -28.66
C ASP A 141 60.94 -21.98 -29.97
N GLY A 142 60.21 -22.98 -30.45
CA GLY A 142 59.47 -22.88 -31.72
C GLY A 142 58.18 -22.07 -31.54
N ARG A 143 57.68 -21.58 -32.70
CA ARG A 143 56.37 -20.93 -32.81
C ARG A 143 55.55 -21.54 -33.94
N LEU A 144 54.25 -21.77 -33.66
CA LEU A 144 53.30 -22.18 -34.70
C LEU A 144 52.20 -21.11 -34.79
N LEU A 145 52.05 -20.53 -35.99
CA LEU A 145 51.01 -19.56 -36.28
C LEU A 145 49.99 -20.18 -37.25
N ILE A 146 48.75 -20.34 -36.82
CA ILE A 146 47.64 -20.82 -37.65
C ILE A 146 46.63 -19.68 -37.79
N GLY A 147 46.66 -18.97 -38.91
CA GLY A 147 45.90 -17.75 -39.06
C GLY A 147 46.28 -16.71 -37.99
N ARG A 148 45.39 -16.47 -37.00
CA ARG A 148 45.60 -15.55 -35.86
C ARG A 148 45.97 -16.28 -34.56
N VAL A 149 45.90 -17.60 -34.53
CA VAL A 149 46.23 -18.41 -33.37
C VAL A 149 47.73 -18.64 -33.27
N ALA A 150 48.33 -18.30 -32.14
CA ALA A 150 49.74 -18.49 -31.90
C ALA A 150 50.02 -19.53 -30.80
N VAL A 151 50.76 -20.55 -31.10
CA VAL A 151 51.36 -21.48 -30.13
C VAL A 151 52.82 -21.14 -30.03
N THR A 152 53.35 -20.91 -28.84
CA THR A 152 54.71 -20.42 -28.59
C THR A 152 55.48 -21.33 -27.67
N GLY A 153 56.81 -21.16 -27.60
CA GLY A 153 57.69 -21.94 -26.72
C GLY A 153 57.53 -23.45 -26.96
N ILE A 154 57.52 -23.83 -28.25
CA ILE A 154 57.42 -25.24 -28.62
C ILE A 154 58.82 -25.85 -28.53
N ASP A 155 58.96 -26.75 -27.51
CA ASP A 155 60.12 -27.59 -27.35
C ASP A 155 59.72 -29.05 -27.64
N ALA A 156 60.09 -29.54 -28.85
CA ALA A 156 59.50 -30.79 -29.30
C ALA A 156 60.58 -31.64 -30.02
N THR A 157 60.36 -32.92 -29.92
CA THR A 157 61.16 -33.91 -30.75
C THR A 157 60.23 -34.51 -31.81
N LEU A 158 60.60 -34.41 -33.05
CA LEU A 158 59.93 -35.04 -34.18
C LEU A 158 60.71 -36.26 -34.59
N VAL A 159 60.05 -37.38 -34.76
CA VAL A 159 60.64 -38.66 -35.20
C VAL A 159 59.80 -39.14 -36.36
N SER A 160 60.48 -39.55 -37.44
CA SER A 160 59.89 -40.27 -38.57
C SER A 160 60.13 -41.73 -38.39
N ASP A 161 59.08 -42.55 -38.39
CA ASP A 161 59.23 -44.02 -38.42
C ASP A 161 59.23 -44.47 -39.89
N ALA A 162 60.38 -45.07 -40.27
CA ALA A 162 60.63 -45.53 -41.65
C ALA A 162 59.68 -46.68 -42.04
N ASP A 163 59.35 -47.57 -41.10
CA ASP A 163 58.59 -48.80 -41.36
C ASP A 163 57.09 -48.52 -41.52
N THR A 164 56.55 -47.67 -40.67
CA THR A 164 55.12 -47.29 -40.68
C THR A 164 54.87 -46.02 -41.49
N GLY A 165 55.95 -45.26 -41.83
CA GLY A 165 55.89 -43.98 -42.54
C GLY A 165 55.11 -42.86 -41.72
N THR A 166 54.95 -43.06 -40.41
CA THR A 166 54.29 -42.11 -39.54
C THR A 166 55.24 -41.08 -38.99
N TYR A 167 54.78 -39.88 -38.80
CA TYR A 167 55.53 -38.83 -38.12
C TYR A 167 54.94 -38.65 -36.70
N ALA A 168 55.86 -38.78 -35.71
CA ALA A 168 55.50 -38.54 -34.34
C ALA A 168 56.22 -37.28 -33.83
N ALA A 169 55.47 -36.44 -33.13
CA ALA A 169 55.98 -35.26 -32.46
C ALA A 169 55.60 -35.36 -30.96
N ALA A 170 56.54 -35.10 -30.09
CA ALA A 170 56.30 -35.07 -28.64
C ALA A 170 57.10 -33.93 -28.01
N GLY A 171 56.50 -33.22 -27.12
CA GLY A 171 57.12 -32.05 -26.53
C GLY A 171 56.22 -31.25 -25.59
N THR A 172 56.64 -30.01 -25.38
CA THR A 172 55.91 -29.03 -24.64
C THR A 172 55.66 -27.78 -25.49
N ALA A 173 54.55 -27.11 -25.24
CA ALA A 173 54.19 -25.89 -25.93
C ALA A 173 53.39 -24.95 -25.01
N ARG A 174 53.34 -23.68 -25.31
CA ARG A 174 52.52 -22.70 -24.61
C ARG A 174 51.41 -22.22 -25.52
N PHE A 175 50.19 -22.41 -25.02
CA PHE A 175 48.99 -21.89 -25.70
C PHE A 175 48.14 -21.09 -24.71
N SER A 176 47.73 -19.89 -25.09
CA SER A 176 46.94 -18.98 -24.24
C SER A 176 47.56 -18.74 -22.85
N GLY A 177 48.89 -18.68 -22.75
CA GLY A 177 49.60 -18.47 -21.47
C GLY A 177 49.73 -19.70 -20.56
N ALA A 178 49.21 -20.85 -21.00
CA ALA A 178 49.32 -22.13 -20.29
C ALA A 178 50.32 -23.03 -20.97
N ALA A 179 51.06 -23.87 -20.20
CA ALA A 179 51.99 -24.87 -20.71
C ALA A 179 51.32 -26.22 -20.91
N TRP A 180 51.57 -26.85 -22.03
CA TRP A 180 50.98 -28.13 -22.42
C TRP A 180 52.06 -29.10 -22.81
N ARG A 181 51.94 -30.33 -22.39
CA ARG A 181 52.67 -31.44 -22.98
C ARG A 181 51.81 -32.01 -24.11
N PHE A 182 52.40 -32.28 -25.25
CA PHE A 182 51.67 -32.84 -26.35
C PHE A 182 52.37 -34.05 -26.94
N THR A 183 51.58 -34.95 -27.50
CA THR A 183 52.02 -35.97 -28.44
C THR A 183 51.14 -35.89 -29.68
N ALA A 184 51.79 -35.91 -30.84
CA ALA A 184 51.01 -35.84 -32.10
C ALA A 184 51.62 -36.94 -33.07
N ARG A 185 50.71 -37.64 -33.72
CA ARG A 185 51.08 -38.66 -34.74
C ARG A 185 50.35 -38.34 -36.04
N LEU A 186 51.04 -38.25 -37.09
CA LEU A 186 50.50 -38.02 -38.44
C LEU A 186 50.87 -39.22 -39.33
N GLY A 187 49.79 -39.90 -39.79
CA GLY A 187 49.97 -41.04 -40.71
C GLY A 187 50.39 -40.64 -42.14
N GLN A 188 50.92 -41.58 -42.89
CA GLN A 188 51.13 -41.38 -44.33
C GLN A 188 49.74 -41.28 -45.01
N PRO A 189 49.68 -40.48 -46.10
CA PRO A 189 48.47 -40.44 -46.93
C PRO A 189 48.23 -41.84 -47.53
N GLY A 190 47.01 -42.34 -47.31
CA GLY A 190 46.55 -43.59 -47.89
C GLY A 190 46.41 -43.53 -49.43
N SER A 191 45.96 -44.63 -50.04
CA SER A 191 45.72 -44.69 -51.47
C SER A 191 44.63 -43.70 -51.96
N ASP A 192 43.76 -43.33 -51.11
CA ASP A 192 42.71 -42.34 -51.27
C ASP A 192 43.18 -40.91 -50.99
N GLY A 193 44.49 -40.74 -50.56
CA GLY A 193 45.07 -39.46 -50.22
C GLY A 193 44.69 -38.94 -48.83
N SER A 194 43.94 -39.70 -48.01
CA SER A 194 43.65 -39.35 -46.67
C SER A 194 44.78 -39.65 -45.69
N ALA A 195 44.97 -38.86 -44.64
CA ALA A 195 46.00 -39.05 -43.61
C ALA A 195 45.39 -38.98 -42.19
N GLY A 196 45.73 -40.00 -41.41
CA GLY A 196 45.28 -40.05 -39.98
C GLY A 196 46.09 -39.07 -39.13
N LEU A 197 45.39 -38.41 -38.18
CA LEU A 197 45.98 -37.53 -37.18
C LEU A 197 45.49 -37.93 -35.78
N ASP A 198 46.45 -38.17 -34.86
CA ASP A 198 46.19 -38.35 -33.45
C ASP A 198 47.00 -37.34 -32.63
N VAL A 199 46.32 -36.55 -31.79
CA VAL A 199 46.95 -35.58 -30.90
C VAL A 199 46.46 -35.81 -29.49
N THR A 200 47.39 -35.86 -28.54
CA THR A 200 47.08 -35.88 -27.11
C THR A 200 47.71 -34.66 -26.45
N LEU A 201 46.96 -34.01 -25.63
CA LEU A 201 47.36 -32.82 -24.88
C LEU A 201 47.20 -33.09 -23.38
N ASP A 202 48.21 -32.78 -22.60
CA ASP A 202 48.21 -32.84 -21.14
C ASP A 202 48.69 -31.50 -20.58
N GLY A 203 47.82 -30.87 -19.80
CA GLY A 203 48.09 -29.57 -19.19
C GLY A 203 49.17 -29.65 -18.11
N GLN A 204 49.97 -28.61 -17.99
CA GLN A 204 51.02 -28.45 -17.00
C GLN A 204 50.85 -27.15 -16.19
N GLY A 205 51.34 -27.12 -14.95
CA GLY A 205 51.29 -25.91 -14.11
C GLY A 205 49.90 -25.44 -13.85
N LYS A 206 49.50 -24.29 -14.38
CA LYS A 206 48.16 -23.68 -14.17
C LYS A 206 47.01 -24.52 -14.69
N VAL A 207 47.22 -25.41 -15.66
CA VAL A 207 46.20 -26.28 -16.26
C VAL A 207 46.49 -27.77 -15.98
N GLN A 208 47.15 -28.06 -14.85
CA GLN A 208 47.48 -29.44 -14.45
C GLN A 208 46.22 -30.29 -14.27
N GLY A 209 46.22 -31.48 -14.81
CA GLY A 209 45.10 -32.41 -14.78
C GLY A 209 44.08 -32.22 -15.91
N VAL A 210 44.22 -31.17 -16.72
CA VAL A 210 43.45 -31.00 -17.95
C VAL A 210 44.10 -31.84 -19.06
N GLY A 211 43.32 -32.68 -19.72
CA GLY A 211 43.76 -33.51 -20.83
C GLY A 211 42.80 -33.40 -22.01
N GLY A 212 43.37 -33.59 -23.20
CA GLY A 212 42.59 -33.61 -24.45
C GLY A 212 43.13 -34.56 -25.48
N THR A 213 42.27 -35.16 -26.29
CA THR A 213 42.65 -36.05 -27.41
C THR A 213 41.88 -35.59 -28.64
N LEU A 214 42.53 -35.60 -29.77
CA LEU A 214 41.94 -35.35 -31.08
C LEU A 214 42.39 -36.49 -31.97
N SER A 215 41.49 -37.26 -32.54
CA SER A 215 41.79 -38.35 -33.49
C SER A 215 40.88 -38.24 -34.72
N GLY A 216 41.43 -38.41 -35.90
CA GLY A 216 40.65 -38.26 -37.11
C GLY A 216 41.49 -38.40 -38.38
N GLN A 217 40.91 -37.96 -39.48
CA GLN A 217 41.52 -38.05 -40.79
C GLN A 217 41.42 -36.72 -41.54
N PHE A 218 42.47 -36.38 -42.23
CA PHE A 218 42.47 -35.34 -43.25
C PHE A 218 42.16 -35.94 -44.61
N ALA A 219 41.19 -35.38 -45.28
CA ALA A 219 40.91 -35.72 -46.68
C ALA A 219 41.86 -34.96 -47.67
N PRO A 220 41.97 -35.40 -48.90
CA PRO A 220 42.86 -34.77 -49.92
C PRO A 220 42.52 -33.28 -50.21
N ASP A 221 41.29 -32.87 -49.98
CA ASP A 221 40.84 -31.51 -50.18
C ASP A 221 41.19 -30.57 -48.99
N GLY A 222 41.78 -31.13 -47.91
CA GLY A 222 42.17 -30.41 -46.72
C GLY A 222 41.06 -30.39 -45.65
N THR A 223 39.95 -31.06 -45.89
CA THR A 223 38.96 -31.22 -44.84
C THR A 223 39.43 -32.21 -43.76
N PHE A 224 39.10 -31.92 -42.50
CA PHE A 224 39.39 -32.80 -41.37
C PHE A 224 38.09 -33.29 -40.77
N GLY A 225 37.99 -34.56 -40.53
CA GLY A 225 36.91 -35.18 -39.79
C GLY A 225 37.45 -36.11 -38.71
N GLY A 226 36.96 -35.96 -37.46
CA GLY A 226 37.49 -36.71 -36.35
C GLY A 226 36.63 -36.68 -35.09
N ARG A 227 37.22 -37.15 -34.01
CA ARG A 227 36.69 -37.10 -32.67
C ARG A 227 37.59 -36.28 -31.76
N VAL A 228 36.98 -35.51 -30.89
CA VAL A 228 37.64 -34.74 -29.83
C VAL A 228 37.14 -35.23 -28.48
N ALA A 229 38.04 -35.40 -27.53
CA ALA A 229 37.69 -35.57 -26.13
C ALA A 229 38.57 -34.63 -25.28
N ALA A 230 37.96 -34.04 -24.26
CA ALA A 230 38.64 -33.18 -23.30
C ALA A 230 38.09 -33.47 -21.89
N ARG A 231 38.95 -33.38 -20.90
CA ARG A 231 38.59 -33.57 -19.50
C ARG A 231 39.51 -32.74 -18.58
N GLY A 232 38.98 -32.38 -17.44
CA GLY A 232 39.78 -31.66 -16.44
C GLY A 232 39.04 -31.53 -15.10
N PRO A 233 39.80 -31.28 -14.02
CA PRO A 233 39.26 -31.10 -12.70
C PRO A 233 38.56 -29.76 -12.51
N ASP A 234 38.92 -28.77 -13.34
CA ASP A 234 38.45 -27.39 -13.18
C ASP A 234 38.33 -26.68 -14.53
N LEU A 235 37.10 -26.37 -14.91
CA LEU A 235 36.79 -25.68 -16.17
C LEU A 235 37.31 -24.23 -16.19
N ALA A 236 37.41 -23.58 -15.02
CA ALA A 236 37.94 -22.21 -14.92
C ALA A 236 39.38 -22.06 -15.35
N GLN A 237 40.14 -23.18 -15.46
CA GLN A 237 41.49 -23.18 -15.97
C GLN A 237 41.55 -22.93 -17.49
N LEU A 238 40.48 -23.23 -18.21
CA LEU A 238 40.42 -23.13 -19.69
C LEU A 238 39.62 -21.93 -20.17
N LEU A 239 38.52 -21.66 -19.52
CA LEU A 239 37.52 -20.69 -19.96
C LEU A 239 37.07 -19.82 -18.76
N PRO A 240 36.52 -18.63 -19.00
CA PRO A 240 35.79 -17.91 -17.96
C PRO A 240 34.53 -18.72 -17.58
N ALA A 241 34.67 -19.61 -16.61
CA ALA A 241 33.64 -20.53 -16.14
C ALA A 241 33.77 -20.75 -14.65
N PRO A 242 32.78 -21.35 -13.98
CA PRO A 242 32.90 -21.80 -12.61
C PRO A 242 33.98 -22.87 -12.45
N ALA A 243 34.60 -22.96 -11.27
CA ALA A 243 35.58 -23.95 -10.90
C ALA A 243 34.92 -25.32 -10.68
N VAL A 244 34.60 -26.03 -11.74
CA VAL A 244 33.90 -27.33 -11.74
C VAL A 244 34.58 -28.33 -12.65
N PRO A 245 34.58 -29.65 -12.35
CA PRO A 245 35.11 -30.66 -13.23
C PRO A 245 34.29 -30.76 -14.50
N PHE A 246 34.99 -31.07 -15.61
CA PHE A 246 34.36 -31.18 -16.92
C PHE A 246 34.85 -32.40 -17.70
N ARG A 247 34.00 -32.90 -18.60
CA ARG A 247 34.28 -33.84 -19.64
C ARG A 247 33.52 -33.44 -20.89
N ALA A 248 34.19 -33.53 -22.04
CA ALA A 248 33.61 -33.24 -23.35
C ALA A 248 34.08 -34.28 -24.35
N GLU A 249 33.14 -34.86 -25.08
CA GLU A 249 33.44 -35.82 -26.16
C GLU A 249 32.51 -35.53 -27.34
N GLY A 250 33.04 -35.52 -28.56
CA GLY A 250 32.21 -35.28 -29.72
C GLY A 250 32.92 -35.42 -31.05
N ARG A 251 32.23 -35.15 -32.13
CA ARG A 251 32.74 -35.17 -33.49
C ARG A 251 33.21 -33.77 -33.87
N VAL A 252 34.38 -33.70 -34.51
CA VAL A 252 34.91 -32.43 -35.01
C VAL A 252 35.10 -32.51 -36.51
N THR A 253 34.71 -31.45 -37.21
CA THR A 253 34.89 -31.26 -38.64
C THR A 253 35.51 -29.90 -38.90
N VAL A 254 36.50 -29.88 -39.83
CA VAL A 254 37.12 -28.63 -40.27
C VAL A 254 37.07 -28.60 -41.79
N ALA A 255 36.34 -27.67 -42.34
CA ALA A 255 36.15 -27.56 -43.79
C ALA A 255 35.99 -26.09 -44.19
N GLY A 256 36.68 -25.65 -45.22
CA GLY A 256 36.53 -24.36 -45.89
C GLY A 256 36.72 -23.20 -44.91
N GLY A 257 36.53 -22.69 -44.07
CA GLY A 257 36.67 -21.62 -43.10
C GLY A 257 35.81 -21.86 -41.88
N LEU A 258 35.25 -23.09 -41.75
CA LEU A 258 34.46 -23.52 -40.62
C LEU A 258 35.14 -24.66 -39.85
N ALA A 259 35.32 -24.50 -38.55
CA ALA A 259 35.68 -25.57 -37.64
C ALA A 259 34.50 -25.80 -36.70
N ALA A 260 33.90 -26.97 -36.80
CA ALA A 260 32.75 -27.30 -35.98
C ALA A 260 32.99 -28.55 -35.12
N ALA A 261 32.52 -28.53 -33.89
CA ALA A 261 32.45 -29.72 -33.07
C ALA A 261 30.96 -29.96 -32.78
N ASP A 262 30.43 -31.02 -33.34
CA ASP A 262 29.01 -31.37 -33.25
C ASP A 262 28.84 -32.58 -32.34
N ASP A 263 27.61 -32.73 -31.86
CA ASP A 263 27.18 -33.85 -30.99
C ASP A 263 28.11 -34.03 -29.76
N LEU A 264 28.48 -32.87 -29.16
CA LEU A 264 29.30 -32.88 -27.97
C LEU A 264 28.52 -33.42 -26.80
N ALA A 265 28.93 -34.59 -26.28
CA ALA A 265 28.47 -35.07 -24.99
C ALA A 265 29.30 -34.38 -23.91
N LEU A 266 28.66 -33.61 -23.06
CA LEU A 266 29.29 -32.78 -22.03
C LEU A 266 28.88 -33.22 -20.65
N GLN A 267 29.79 -33.16 -19.69
CA GLN A 267 29.52 -33.21 -18.26
C GLN A 267 30.18 -31.99 -17.61
N ILE A 268 29.38 -31.13 -16.98
CA ILE A 268 29.85 -29.90 -16.32
C ILE A 268 29.41 -29.95 -14.89
N GLY A 269 30.30 -29.99 -13.93
CA GLY A 269 30.00 -30.14 -12.52
C GLY A 269 29.17 -31.40 -12.18
N GLY A 270 29.36 -32.49 -12.96
CA GLY A 270 28.57 -33.74 -12.82
C GLY A 270 27.22 -33.71 -13.53
N SER A 271 26.76 -32.60 -14.04
CA SER A 271 25.50 -32.52 -14.80
C SER A 271 25.72 -32.85 -16.27
N PRO A 272 24.94 -33.76 -16.86
CA PRO A 272 25.01 -34.07 -18.27
C PRO A 272 24.47 -32.91 -19.12
N ALA A 273 25.18 -32.65 -20.23
CA ALA A 273 24.76 -31.67 -21.20
C ALA A 273 25.13 -32.15 -22.62
N ARG A 274 24.54 -31.56 -23.62
CA ARG A 274 24.91 -31.71 -25.02
C ARG A 274 25.23 -30.35 -25.59
N GLY A 275 26.14 -30.31 -26.57
CA GLY A 275 26.51 -29.04 -27.16
C GLY A 275 27.02 -29.17 -28.58
N ALA A 276 27.20 -28.04 -29.21
CA ALA A 276 27.90 -27.84 -30.47
C ALA A 276 28.68 -26.55 -30.38
N VAL A 277 29.83 -26.54 -31.02
CA VAL A 277 30.71 -25.37 -31.13
C VAL A 277 31.07 -25.18 -32.58
N ALA A 278 30.92 -24.00 -33.14
CA ALA A 278 31.30 -23.66 -34.50
C ALA A 278 32.11 -22.37 -34.52
N LEU A 279 33.37 -22.49 -35.02
CA LEU A 279 34.22 -21.35 -35.26
C LEU A 279 34.26 -21.07 -36.77
N ARG A 280 33.64 -19.98 -37.16
CA ARG A 280 33.64 -19.48 -38.53
C ARG A 280 34.72 -18.40 -38.68
N VAL A 281 35.55 -18.52 -39.71
CA VAL A 281 36.67 -17.60 -39.89
C VAL A 281 36.42 -16.63 -41.05
N THR A 282 35.62 -17.07 -42.03
CA THR A 282 35.28 -16.26 -43.23
C THR A 282 33.77 -16.19 -43.45
N PRO A 283 33.18 -15.07 -43.92
CA PRO A 283 33.81 -13.78 -44.21
C PRO A 283 34.17 -12.96 -42.96
N THR A 284 33.51 -13.22 -41.79
CA THR A 284 33.84 -12.60 -40.52
C THR A 284 34.10 -13.68 -39.47
N THR A 285 35.11 -13.45 -38.62
CA THR A 285 35.44 -14.40 -37.58
C THR A 285 34.38 -14.33 -36.46
N ARG A 286 33.71 -15.48 -36.20
CA ARG A 286 32.63 -15.61 -35.21
C ARG A 286 32.69 -17.02 -34.57
N LEU A 287 32.42 -17.05 -33.29
CA LEU A 287 32.21 -18.28 -32.52
C LEU A 287 30.70 -18.45 -32.23
N ASP A 288 30.17 -19.61 -32.58
CA ASP A 288 28.80 -19.97 -32.22
C ASP A 288 28.80 -21.18 -31.26
N LEU A 289 28.12 -21.07 -30.14
CA LEU A 289 28.03 -22.08 -29.09
C LEU A 289 26.56 -22.45 -28.89
N ALA A 290 26.23 -23.71 -28.93
CA ALA A 290 24.95 -24.24 -28.54
C ALA A 290 25.14 -25.19 -27.36
N LEU A 291 24.38 -25.04 -26.30
CA LEU A 291 24.43 -25.86 -25.10
C LEU A 291 23.03 -26.23 -24.64
N ALA A 292 22.79 -27.54 -24.48
CA ALA A 292 21.59 -28.10 -23.89
C ALA A 292 21.95 -28.89 -22.64
N ALA A 293 21.59 -28.40 -21.46
CA ALA A 293 21.88 -29.01 -20.18
C ALA A 293 20.64 -29.54 -19.52
N SER A 294 20.71 -30.65 -18.80
CA SER A 294 19.60 -31.07 -17.95
C SER A 294 19.46 -30.20 -16.70
N ARG A 295 20.58 -29.82 -16.10
CA ARG A 295 20.65 -28.92 -14.95
C ARG A 295 21.79 -27.91 -15.13
N LEU A 296 21.50 -26.65 -14.73
CA LEU A 296 22.47 -25.55 -14.79
C LEU A 296 22.43 -24.80 -13.47
N ASP A 297 23.59 -24.64 -12.84
CA ASP A 297 23.72 -23.82 -11.63
C ASP A 297 24.08 -22.37 -12.02
N LEU A 298 23.06 -21.51 -12.12
CA LEU A 298 23.26 -20.10 -12.46
C LEU A 298 23.97 -19.33 -11.35
N ASP A 299 23.84 -19.72 -10.08
CA ASP A 299 24.53 -19.06 -8.98
C ASP A 299 26.05 -19.19 -9.11
N ALA A 300 26.53 -20.34 -9.64
CA ALA A 300 27.95 -20.52 -9.96
C ALA A 300 28.37 -19.72 -11.22
N TRP A 301 27.49 -19.54 -12.21
CA TRP A 301 27.80 -18.87 -13.47
C TRP A 301 27.67 -17.35 -13.41
N LEU A 302 26.70 -16.78 -12.69
CA LEU A 302 26.46 -15.34 -12.61
C LEU A 302 27.68 -14.51 -12.15
N PRO A 303 28.47 -14.92 -11.14
CA PRO A 303 29.70 -14.20 -10.75
C PRO A 303 30.76 -14.15 -11.84
N VAL A 304 30.80 -15.17 -12.68
CA VAL A 304 31.75 -15.27 -13.79
C VAL A 304 31.32 -14.35 -14.94
N LEU A 305 30.02 -14.39 -15.29
CA LEU A 305 29.44 -13.54 -16.33
C LEU A 305 29.46 -12.05 -15.96
N ALA A 306 29.45 -11.75 -14.69
CA ALA A 306 29.52 -10.37 -14.18
C ALA A 306 30.93 -9.74 -14.29
N ARG A 307 31.98 -10.53 -14.61
CA ARG A 307 33.32 -9.99 -14.80
C ARG A 307 33.41 -9.31 -16.17
N PRO A 308 33.99 -8.11 -16.28
CA PRO A 308 34.12 -7.41 -17.55
C PRO A 308 35.25 -8.02 -18.39
N THR A 309 34.96 -9.12 -19.05
CA THR A 309 35.87 -9.72 -20.05
C THR A 309 35.22 -9.57 -21.41
N ALA A 310 35.77 -8.68 -22.20
CA ALA A 310 35.37 -8.60 -23.61
C ALA A 310 35.68 -9.92 -24.30
N PRO A 311 34.77 -10.52 -25.06
CA PRO A 311 35.08 -11.71 -25.83
C PRO A 311 36.14 -11.38 -26.87
N TRP A 312 37.13 -12.28 -27.01
CA TRP A 312 38.18 -12.12 -28.03
C TRP A 312 37.64 -12.24 -29.47
N LEU A 313 36.43 -12.81 -29.62
CA LEU A 313 35.70 -12.94 -30.88
C LEU A 313 34.21 -12.65 -30.64
N PRO A 314 33.47 -12.10 -31.61
CA PRO A 314 32.00 -12.10 -31.58
C PRO A 314 31.50 -13.52 -31.41
N THR A 315 30.66 -13.71 -30.37
CA THR A 315 30.22 -15.05 -29.95
C THR A 315 28.72 -15.11 -29.85
N GLY A 316 28.09 -16.02 -30.61
CA GLY A 316 26.68 -16.39 -30.44
C GLY A 316 26.55 -17.54 -29.45
N ILE A 317 25.61 -17.46 -28.52
CA ILE A 317 25.35 -18.47 -27.53
C ILE A 317 23.85 -18.82 -27.56
N ASP A 318 23.54 -20.08 -27.84
CA ASP A 318 22.22 -20.65 -27.72
C ASP A 318 22.22 -21.67 -26.55
N LEU A 319 21.62 -21.25 -25.44
CA LEU A 319 21.61 -22.03 -24.20
C LEU A 319 20.20 -22.57 -23.95
N SER A 320 20.08 -23.85 -23.60
CA SER A 320 18.87 -24.42 -23.07
C SER A 320 19.18 -25.26 -21.83
N ALA A 321 18.29 -25.19 -20.82
CA ALA A 321 18.36 -26.05 -19.64
C ALA A 321 16.97 -26.45 -19.19
N GLU A 322 16.79 -27.73 -18.84
CA GLU A 322 15.50 -28.21 -18.31
C GLU A 322 15.21 -27.58 -16.95
N ALA A 323 16.26 -27.49 -16.12
CA ALA A 323 16.21 -26.84 -14.81
C ALA A 323 17.48 -26.02 -14.59
N ALA A 324 17.30 -24.81 -14.05
CA ALA A 324 18.42 -23.95 -13.67
C ALA A 324 18.21 -23.44 -12.25
N SER A 325 19.17 -23.62 -11.36
CA SER A 325 19.11 -23.09 -9.98
C SER A 325 19.65 -21.66 -9.95
N VAL A 326 18.92 -20.78 -9.27
CA VAL A 326 19.33 -19.40 -9.01
C VAL A 326 18.66 -18.88 -7.74
N ALA A 327 19.44 -18.31 -6.84
CA ALA A 327 18.97 -17.69 -5.58
C ALA A 327 18.02 -18.61 -4.79
N GLY A 328 18.39 -19.88 -4.62
CA GLY A 328 17.59 -20.87 -3.89
C GLY A 328 16.34 -21.39 -4.63
N GLY A 329 15.98 -20.80 -5.77
CA GLY A 329 14.86 -21.24 -6.61
C GLY A 329 15.30 -22.05 -7.82
N THR A 330 14.33 -22.71 -8.46
CA THR A 330 14.54 -23.48 -9.69
C THR A 330 13.74 -22.86 -10.83
N LEU A 331 14.45 -22.38 -11.86
CA LEU A 331 13.88 -22.00 -13.15
C LEU A 331 13.67 -23.26 -13.98
N ARG A 332 12.56 -23.36 -14.66
CA ARG A 332 12.28 -24.50 -15.57
C ARG A 332 12.29 -24.03 -17.03
N GLY A 333 12.74 -24.91 -17.91
CA GLY A 333 12.71 -24.69 -19.34
C GLY A 333 13.47 -23.44 -19.81
N LEU A 334 14.63 -23.14 -19.17
CA LEU A 334 15.45 -22.02 -19.55
C LEU A 334 15.91 -22.13 -21.00
N ARG A 335 15.73 -21.10 -21.78
CA ARG A 335 16.28 -20.92 -23.13
C ARG A 335 16.80 -19.50 -23.25
N ALA A 336 18.00 -19.35 -23.77
CA ALA A 336 18.60 -18.05 -23.97
C ALA A 336 19.42 -18.04 -25.25
N ALA A 337 19.17 -17.08 -26.11
CA ALA A 337 19.92 -16.77 -27.32
C ALA A 337 20.60 -15.41 -27.13
N VAL A 338 21.92 -15.42 -27.08
CA VAL A 338 22.73 -14.24 -26.71
C VAL A 338 23.85 -14.05 -27.69
N ASP A 339 24.05 -12.84 -28.18
CA ASP A 339 25.19 -12.45 -29.01
C ASP A 339 26.15 -11.58 -28.19
N LEU A 340 27.36 -12.10 -27.94
CA LEU A 340 28.42 -11.38 -27.24
C LEU A 340 29.30 -10.61 -28.24
N THR A 341 29.51 -9.33 -27.95
CA THR A 341 30.40 -8.44 -28.72
C THR A 341 31.30 -7.66 -27.77
N ALA A 342 32.25 -6.93 -28.31
CA ALA A 342 33.11 -6.03 -27.52
C ALA A 342 32.32 -4.92 -26.81
N GLY A 343 31.14 -4.58 -27.33
CA GLY A 343 30.22 -3.55 -26.76
C GLY A 343 29.25 -4.08 -25.72
N GLY A 344 29.23 -5.38 -25.44
CA GLY A 344 28.31 -6.01 -24.51
C GLY A 344 27.64 -7.26 -25.06
N ALA A 345 26.53 -7.67 -24.47
CA ALA A 345 25.73 -8.80 -24.90
C ALA A 345 24.35 -8.37 -25.35
N GLU A 346 23.94 -8.81 -26.51
CA GLU A 346 22.56 -8.69 -26.98
C GLU A 346 21.81 -9.98 -26.64
N VAL A 347 20.79 -9.87 -25.82
CA VAL A 347 19.86 -10.93 -25.50
C VAL A 347 18.73 -10.90 -26.53
N ARG A 348 18.89 -11.69 -27.61
CA ARG A 348 17.86 -11.78 -28.65
C ARG A 348 16.53 -12.31 -28.08
N GLU A 349 16.66 -13.30 -27.22
CA GLU A 349 15.55 -13.84 -26.48
C GLU A 349 16.07 -14.67 -25.27
N ALA A 350 15.46 -14.47 -24.11
CA ALA A 350 15.59 -15.36 -22.98
C ALA A 350 14.21 -15.71 -22.45
N ARG A 351 13.95 -16.98 -22.19
CA ARG A 351 12.69 -17.51 -21.65
C ARG A 351 12.99 -18.49 -20.53
N ALA A 352 12.19 -18.42 -19.47
CA ALA A 352 12.20 -19.38 -18.38
C ALA A 352 10.84 -19.36 -17.65
N VAL A 353 10.54 -20.45 -16.95
CA VAL A 353 9.43 -20.47 -15.99
C VAL A 353 10.02 -20.30 -14.60
N LEU A 354 9.70 -19.19 -13.96
CA LEU A 354 10.12 -18.85 -12.60
C LEU A 354 9.35 -19.65 -11.54
N PRO A 355 9.81 -19.71 -10.27
CA PRO A 355 9.03 -20.21 -9.16
C PRO A 355 7.64 -19.55 -9.09
N GLY A 356 6.60 -20.36 -8.86
CA GLY A 356 5.21 -19.91 -8.95
C GLY A 356 4.59 -20.10 -10.34
N ASP A 357 5.18 -20.98 -11.17
CA ASP A 357 4.72 -21.28 -12.53
C ASP A 357 4.63 -20.03 -13.43
N ALA A 358 5.58 -19.11 -13.27
CA ALA A 358 5.56 -17.83 -13.93
C ALA A 358 6.47 -17.80 -15.17
N PRO A 359 5.94 -17.98 -16.40
CA PRO A 359 6.71 -17.78 -17.63
C PRO A 359 7.19 -16.32 -17.75
N LEU A 360 8.50 -16.19 -17.92
CA LEU A 360 9.21 -14.94 -18.18
C LEU A 360 9.79 -14.98 -19.58
N LYS A 361 9.67 -13.88 -20.30
CA LYS A 361 10.37 -13.60 -21.55
C LYS A 361 11.13 -12.30 -21.41
N LEU A 362 12.41 -12.30 -21.81
CA LEU A 362 13.29 -11.12 -21.83
C LEU A 362 13.93 -10.96 -23.20
N THR A 363 14.06 -9.71 -23.65
CA THR A 363 14.82 -9.30 -24.82
C THR A 363 15.54 -8.00 -24.50
N GLY A 364 16.75 -7.78 -25.01
CA GLY A 364 17.46 -6.52 -24.74
C GLY A 364 18.96 -6.64 -24.78
N HIS A 365 19.64 -5.73 -24.11
CA HIS A 365 21.09 -5.59 -24.12
C HIS A 365 21.65 -5.62 -22.69
N LEU A 366 22.74 -6.36 -22.53
CA LEU A 366 23.56 -6.31 -21.32
C LEU A 366 24.82 -5.50 -21.65
N LEU A 367 24.86 -4.27 -21.17
CA LEU A 367 25.93 -3.33 -21.41
C LEU A 367 27.05 -3.51 -20.36
N PRO A 368 28.33 -3.37 -20.73
CA PRO A 368 29.41 -3.41 -19.74
C PRO A 368 29.34 -2.20 -18.80
N GLY A 369 29.86 -2.38 -17.58
CA GLY A 369 29.95 -1.29 -16.62
C GLY A 369 30.85 -0.15 -17.09
N THR A 370 30.54 1.05 -16.62
CA THR A 370 31.35 2.25 -16.82
C THR A 370 32.18 2.55 -15.57
N PRO A 371 33.21 3.40 -15.63
CA PRO A 371 33.97 3.80 -14.44
C PRO A 371 33.14 4.43 -13.35
N THR A 372 32.04 5.10 -13.72
CA THR A 372 31.10 5.74 -12.79
C THR A 372 30.00 4.78 -12.26
N ALA A 373 29.72 3.70 -13.01
CA ALA A 373 28.76 2.67 -12.65
C ALA A 373 29.40 1.28 -12.90
N PRO A 374 30.21 0.77 -11.97
CA PRO A 374 30.89 -0.50 -12.13
C PRO A 374 29.88 -1.66 -12.05
N GLY A 375 29.86 -2.48 -13.09
CA GLY A 375 28.98 -3.67 -13.20
C GLY A 375 28.11 -3.64 -14.44
N PRO A 376 27.63 -4.81 -14.88
CA PRO A 376 26.79 -4.90 -16.06
C PRO A 376 25.43 -4.24 -15.82
N ARG A 377 24.88 -3.61 -16.86
CA ARG A 377 23.54 -3.01 -16.90
C ARG A 377 22.72 -3.72 -17.97
N PHE A 378 21.61 -4.29 -17.57
CA PHE A 378 20.59 -4.79 -18.49
C PHE A 378 19.63 -3.67 -18.89
N GLU A 379 19.28 -3.62 -20.16
CA GLU A 379 18.27 -2.72 -20.71
C GLU A 379 17.48 -3.46 -21.78
N GLY A 380 16.17 -3.59 -21.60
CA GLY A 380 15.34 -4.36 -22.51
C GLY A 380 13.90 -4.54 -22.05
N ASP A 381 13.18 -5.37 -22.79
CA ASP A 381 11.77 -5.62 -22.55
C ASP A 381 11.57 -6.95 -21.82
N ALA A 382 10.66 -6.93 -20.88
CA ALA A 382 10.25 -8.09 -20.09
C ALA A 382 8.75 -8.33 -20.24
N ALA A 383 8.37 -9.60 -20.40
CA ALA A 383 6.99 -10.05 -20.30
C ALA A 383 6.92 -11.20 -19.29
N LEU A 384 6.06 -11.06 -18.31
CA LEU A 384 5.86 -12.02 -17.22
C LEU A 384 4.37 -12.36 -17.09
N THR A 385 4.07 -13.64 -16.95
CA THR A 385 2.74 -14.11 -16.55
C THR A 385 2.91 -14.95 -15.29
N ALA A 386 2.41 -14.47 -14.16
CA ALA A 386 2.59 -15.11 -12.86
C ALA A 386 1.22 -15.51 -12.27
N PRO A 387 0.75 -16.74 -12.46
CA PRO A 387 -0.50 -17.22 -11.89
C PRO A 387 -0.44 -17.37 -10.36
N ALA A 388 0.75 -17.55 -9.79
CA ALA A 388 1.02 -17.54 -8.36
C ALA A 388 2.06 -16.47 -8.03
N LEU A 389 1.69 -15.20 -8.23
CA LEU A 389 2.58 -14.05 -8.12
C LEU A 389 3.28 -13.98 -6.75
N ARG A 390 2.60 -14.33 -5.67
CA ARG A 390 3.19 -14.31 -4.32
C ARG A 390 4.39 -15.24 -4.18
N THR A 391 4.33 -16.43 -4.78
CA THR A 391 5.46 -17.37 -4.79
C THR A 391 6.65 -16.79 -5.57
N THR A 392 6.37 -16.15 -6.70
CA THR A 392 7.39 -15.47 -7.51
C THR A 392 8.02 -14.31 -6.75
N LEU A 393 7.22 -13.49 -6.07
CA LEU A 393 7.71 -12.35 -5.27
C LEU A 393 8.51 -12.81 -4.05
N ALA A 394 8.09 -13.88 -3.36
CA ALA A 394 8.83 -14.47 -2.24
C ALA A 394 10.23 -14.92 -2.69
N TRP A 395 10.33 -15.60 -3.83
CA TRP A 395 11.62 -15.97 -4.40
C TRP A 395 12.48 -14.75 -4.78
N ILE A 396 11.88 -13.68 -5.37
CA ILE A 396 12.60 -12.44 -5.68
C ILE A 396 13.12 -11.76 -4.41
N ALA A 397 12.35 -11.82 -3.31
CA ALA A 397 12.77 -11.30 -2.01
C ALA A 397 13.95 -12.08 -1.41
N GLU A 398 13.91 -13.42 -1.48
CA GLU A 398 15.02 -14.29 -1.06
C GLU A 398 16.29 -14.03 -1.89
N ALA A 399 16.12 -13.70 -3.17
CA ALA A 399 17.21 -13.27 -4.04
C ALA A 399 17.82 -11.89 -3.67
N GLY A 400 17.25 -11.19 -2.68
CA GLY A 400 17.75 -9.90 -2.19
C GLY A 400 17.47 -8.71 -3.13
N VAL A 401 16.57 -8.86 -4.09
CA VAL A 401 16.27 -7.80 -5.09
C VAL A 401 15.40 -6.69 -4.49
N ALA A 402 14.49 -7.02 -3.57
CA ALA A 402 13.64 -6.05 -2.89
C ALA A 402 13.17 -6.57 -1.51
N PRO A 403 12.98 -5.71 -0.50
CA PRO A 403 12.42 -6.10 0.80
C PRO A 403 10.90 -6.28 0.70
N LEU A 404 10.45 -7.43 0.20
CA LEU A 404 9.03 -7.73 -0.02
C LEU A 404 8.40 -8.52 1.15
N ALA A 405 9.06 -8.58 2.29
CA ALA A 405 8.66 -9.43 3.43
C ALA A 405 7.34 -9.03 4.12
N SER A 406 6.76 -7.88 3.81
CA SER A 406 5.56 -7.33 4.48
C SER A 406 4.35 -7.10 3.56
N LEU A 407 4.25 -7.82 2.44
CA LEU A 407 3.11 -7.67 1.55
C LEU A 407 1.82 -8.26 2.17
N PRO A 408 0.68 -7.56 2.08
CA PRO A 408 -0.59 -8.03 2.60
C PRO A 408 -1.00 -9.38 2.04
N SER A 409 -1.65 -10.23 2.83
CA SER A 409 -2.00 -11.61 2.43
C SER A 409 -3.13 -11.70 1.39
N GLY A 410 -3.96 -10.68 1.29
CA GLY A 410 -5.18 -10.67 0.47
C GLY A 410 -5.02 -10.12 -0.95
N VAL A 411 -3.80 -9.86 -1.44
CA VAL A 411 -3.53 -9.22 -2.75
C VAL A 411 -2.34 -9.84 -3.45
N LEU A 412 -2.13 -9.50 -4.70
CA LEU A 412 -0.99 -9.93 -5.53
C LEU A 412 -0.95 -11.44 -5.73
N HIS A 413 -2.11 -12.05 -6.04
CA HIS A 413 -2.21 -13.48 -6.31
C HIS A 413 -1.75 -13.82 -7.72
N SER A 414 -2.15 -13.03 -8.71
CA SER A 414 -1.81 -13.23 -10.11
C SER A 414 -1.38 -11.94 -10.79
N ALA A 415 -0.49 -12.04 -11.77
CA ALA A 415 -0.11 -10.93 -12.62
C ALA A 415 0.22 -11.37 -14.04
N GLN A 416 -0.15 -10.54 -14.99
CA GLN A 416 0.36 -10.56 -16.35
C GLN A 416 0.88 -9.16 -16.67
N LEU A 417 2.16 -9.05 -17.02
CA LEU A 417 2.77 -7.74 -17.24
C LEU A 417 3.74 -7.74 -18.41
N THR A 418 3.87 -6.57 -19.03
CA THR A 418 4.91 -6.22 -19.96
C THR A 418 5.51 -4.88 -19.56
N ALA A 419 6.82 -4.75 -19.69
CA ALA A 419 7.51 -3.53 -19.30
C ALA A 419 8.88 -3.43 -19.95
N HIS A 420 9.38 -2.22 -20.08
CA HIS A 420 10.79 -1.95 -20.35
C HIS A 420 11.56 -1.89 -19.02
N VAL A 421 12.62 -2.68 -18.90
CA VAL A 421 13.38 -2.85 -17.66
C VAL A 421 14.81 -2.39 -17.87
N VAL A 422 15.27 -1.54 -16.97
CA VAL A 422 16.68 -1.15 -16.84
C VAL A 422 17.16 -1.58 -15.48
N ALA A 423 18.10 -2.50 -15.43
CA ALA A 423 18.57 -3.07 -14.17
C ALA A 423 20.10 -3.07 -14.09
N ASP A 424 20.63 -2.66 -12.96
CA ASP A 424 22.02 -2.81 -12.56
C ASP A 424 22.12 -3.33 -11.12
N ARG A 425 23.33 -3.40 -10.56
CA ARG A 425 23.54 -3.90 -9.18
C ARG A 425 22.86 -3.08 -8.08
N ARG A 426 22.50 -1.84 -8.35
CA ARG A 426 21.98 -0.89 -7.36
C ARG A 426 20.59 -0.41 -7.66
N GLN A 427 20.14 -0.57 -8.89
CA GLN A 427 18.85 -0.01 -9.34
C GLN A 427 18.16 -0.96 -10.28
N VAL A 428 16.86 -1.10 -10.08
CA VAL A 428 15.93 -1.67 -11.06
C VAL A 428 14.91 -0.59 -11.37
N ALA A 429 14.83 -0.19 -12.63
CA ALA A 429 13.84 0.76 -13.12
C ALA A 429 12.97 0.07 -14.17
N VAL A 430 11.68 0.23 -14.02
CA VAL A 430 10.65 -0.32 -14.90
C VAL A 430 9.84 0.83 -15.46
N SER A 431 9.78 0.93 -16.78
CA SER A 431 9.01 1.96 -17.48
C SER A 431 8.08 1.31 -18.49
N GLY A 432 7.07 2.06 -18.94
CA GLY A 432 6.09 1.53 -19.89
C GLY A 432 5.35 0.29 -19.37
N LEU A 433 5.24 0.15 -18.04
CA LEU A 433 4.54 -0.96 -17.41
C LEU A 433 3.09 -0.98 -17.88
N THR A 434 2.68 -2.12 -18.41
CA THR A 434 1.29 -2.48 -18.63
C THR A 434 1.07 -3.84 -17.95
N ALA A 435 0.17 -3.86 -17.00
CA ALA A 435 -0.06 -5.06 -16.19
C ALA A 435 -1.55 -5.27 -15.91
N GLN A 436 -1.91 -6.52 -15.74
CA GLN A 436 -3.16 -6.94 -15.12
C GLN A 436 -2.81 -7.69 -13.84
N ILE A 437 -3.17 -7.15 -12.68
CA ILE A 437 -2.87 -7.69 -11.36
C ILE A 437 -4.18 -7.95 -10.64
N ASP A 438 -4.46 -9.20 -10.28
CA ASP A 438 -5.71 -9.64 -9.62
C ASP A 438 -6.98 -9.12 -10.34
N GLY A 439 -6.94 -9.01 -11.67
CA GLY A 439 -8.04 -8.50 -12.50
C GLY A 439 -8.03 -6.98 -12.70
N SER A 440 -7.23 -6.21 -11.97
CA SER A 440 -7.08 -4.77 -12.15
C SER A 440 -6.02 -4.44 -13.19
N ARG A 441 -6.32 -3.45 -14.05
CA ARG A 441 -5.34 -2.94 -15.02
C ARG A 441 -4.47 -1.88 -14.36
N VAL A 442 -3.17 -2.07 -14.48
CA VAL A 442 -2.14 -1.19 -13.93
C VAL A 442 -1.22 -0.74 -15.06
N SER A 443 -0.93 0.54 -15.13
CA SER A 443 0.07 1.09 -16.04
C SER A 443 0.95 2.10 -15.32
N GLY A 444 2.15 2.34 -15.85
CA GLY A 444 3.03 3.34 -15.25
C GLY A 444 4.50 2.98 -15.26
N SER A 445 5.18 3.35 -14.19
CA SER A 445 6.60 3.08 -14.00
C SER A 445 6.93 2.94 -12.52
N PHE A 446 7.97 2.18 -12.21
CA PHE A 446 8.51 2.16 -10.86
C PHE A 446 10.03 1.96 -10.90
N SER A 447 10.69 2.36 -9.83
CA SER A 447 12.11 2.13 -9.65
C SER A 447 12.43 1.78 -8.20
N VAL A 448 13.37 0.87 -8.03
CA VAL A 448 13.91 0.49 -6.72
C VAL A 448 15.41 0.69 -6.77
N ARG A 449 15.96 1.42 -5.82
CA ARG A 449 17.39 1.65 -5.67
C ARG A 449 17.87 1.13 -4.33
N SER A 450 18.86 0.27 -4.35
CA SER A 450 19.54 -0.22 -3.15
C SER A 450 20.69 0.71 -2.78
N GLY A 451 20.84 1.00 -1.48
CA GLY A 451 21.88 1.87 -0.96
C GLY A 451 22.00 1.67 0.54
N LYS A 452 22.41 2.72 1.28
CA LYS A 452 22.31 2.72 2.73
C LYS A 452 20.86 2.60 3.20
N ARG A 453 19.94 3.08 2.38
CA ARG A 453 18.48 2.95 2.50
C ARG A 453 17.94 2.56 1.14
N PHE A 454 16.86 1.78 1.12
CA PHE A 454 16.14 1.52 -0.10
C PHE A 454 15.37 2.78 -0.52
N ALA A 455 15.45 3.14 -1.80
CA ALA A 455 14.63 4.20 -2.36
C ALA A 455 13.67 3.60 -3.39
N ILE A 456 12.38 3.87 -3.22
CA ILE A 456 11.31 3.37 -4.08
C ILE A 456 10.63 4.57 -4.72
N GLY A 457 10.60 4.59 -6.04
CA GLY A 457 9.81 5.54 -6.82
C GLY A 457 8.75 4.80 -7.62
N ALA A 458 7.49 5.24 -7.57
CA ALA A 458 6.42 4.63 -8.34
C ALA A 458 5.44 5.69 -8.84
N GLY A 459 5.10 5.62 -10.13
CA GLY A 459 4.02 6.38 -10.75
C GLY A 459 3.08 5.39 -11.44
N LEU A 460 1.93 5.15 -10.85
CA LEU A 460 1.00 4.10 -11.27
C LEU A 460 -0.37 4.69 -11.58
N ALA A 461 -0.97 4.25 -12.66
CA ALA A 461 -2.36 4.45 -13.00
C ALA A 461 -3.08 3.10 -12.96
N VAL A 462 -4.17 3.03 -12.21
CA VAL A 462 -4.92 1.79 -11.93
C VAL A 462 -6.39 2.02 -12.24
N ASP A 463 -7.07 1.06 -12.86
CA ASP A 463 -8.52 1.17 -13.10
C ASP A 463 -9.30 0.95 -11.81
N ARG A 464 -8.91 -0.05 -11.02
CA ARG A 464 -9.55 -0.38 -9.73
C ARG A 464 -8.53 -0.85 -8.71
N ILE A 465 -8.65 -0.36 -7.48
CA ILE A 465 -7.83 -0.80 -6.35
C ILE A 465 -8.68 -0.93 -5.08
N GLU A 466 -8.51 -2.04 -4.35
CA GLU A 466 -9.03 -2.19 -2.99
C GLU A 466 -7.93 -1.80 -2.00
N LEU A 467 -8.21 -0.79 -1.16
CA LEU A 467 -7.22 -0.24 -0.24
C LEU A 467 -7.16 -0.99 1.10
N ASP A 468 -8.26 -1.63 1.52
CA ASP A 468 -8.35 -2.33 2.80
C ASP A 468 -7.21 -3.31 3.06
N PRO A 469 -6.77 -4.15 2.10
CA PRO A 469 -5.65 -5.05 2.32
C PRO A 469 -4.30 -4.36 2.50
N TRP A 470 -4.15 -3.13 1.99
CA TRP A 470 -2.89 -2.37 2.04
C TRP A 470 -2.75 -1.53 3.30
N LEU A 471 -3.87 -1.25 3.95
CA LEU A 471 -3.92 -0.47 5.18
C LEU A 471 -3.92 -1.42 6.39
N PRO A 472 -3.27 -1.06 7.50
CA PRO A 472 -3.39 -1.81 8.73
C PRO A 472 -4.83 -1.77 9.24
N ALA A 473 -5.29 -2.85 9.90
CA ALA A 473 -6.63 -2.97 10.45
C ALA A 473 -7.00 -1.83 11.44
N SER A 474 -6.01 -1.25 12.07
CA SER A 474 -6.11 0.00 12.83
C SER A 474 -5.20 1.04 12.21
N ALA A 475 -5.68 2.28 12.08
CA ALA A 475 -4.83 3.38 11.65
C ALA A 475 -3.61 3.47 12.59
N PRO A 476 -2.38 3.51 12.04
CA PRO A 476 -1.20 3.66 12.87
C PRO A 476 -1.27 4.98 13.63
N ALA A 477 -0.85 4.96 14.88
CA ALA A 477 -0.74 6.19 15.65
C ALA A 477 0.28 7.13 14.99
N LEU A 478 0.03 8.43 15.02
CA LEU A 478 0.94 9.44 14.43
C LEU A 478 2.42 9.25 14.83
N PRO A 479 2.75 8.92 16.11
CA PRO A 479 4.12 8.68 16.54
C PRO A 479 4.80 7.48 15.85
N GLU A 480 4.05 6.53 15.32
CA GLU A 480 4.58 5.33 14.67
C GLU A 480 4.97 5.57 13.20
N LEU A 481 4.39 6.59 12.55
CA LEU A 481 4.60 6.86 11.13
C LEU A 481 6.07 7.09 10.77
N PRO A 482 6.84 7.95 11.48
CA PRO A 482 8.25 8.17 11.14
C PRO A 482 9.10 6.90 11.25
N ALA A 483 8.84 6.05 12.24
CA ALA A 483 9.57 4.80 12.41
C ALA A 483 9.28 3.81 11.26
N ARG A 484 8.05 3.75 10.79
CA ARG A 484 7.64 2.88 9.66
C ARG A 484 8.27 3.34 8.34
N PHE A 485 8.31 4.65 8.09
CA PHE A 485 8.89 5.22 6.87
C PHE A 485 10.38 5.55 7.01
N GLY A 486 10.97 5.39 8.19
CA GLY A 486 12.39 5.63 8.45
C GLY A 486 13.33 4.62 7.79
N ALA A 487 12.86 3.43 7.46
CA ALA A 487 13.67 2.34 6.90
C ALA A 487 13.95 2.49 5.39
N PHE A 488 13.14 3.25 4.65
CA PHE A 488 13.23 3.42 3.20
C PHE A 488 12.78 4.80 2.77
N ASP A 489 13.17 5.21 1.58
CA ASP A 489 12.71 6.42 0.93
C ASP A 489 11.64 6.07 -0.10
N LEU A 490 10.53 6.81 -0.14
CA LEU A 490 9.40 6.56 -1.01
C LEU A 490 9.04 7.83 -1.80
N ASN A 491 8.76 7.68 -3.09
CA ASN A 491 8.09 8.68 -3.89
C ASN A 491 7.00 7.99 -4.70
N LEU A 492 5.75 8.18 -4.29
CA LEU A 492 4.59 7.48 -4.85
C LEU A 492 3.64 8.47 -5.50
N ARG A 493 3.30 8.22 -6.75
CA ARG A 493 2.17 8.80 -7.43
C ARG A 493 1.22 7.69 -7.87
N LEU A 494 -0.01 7.76 -7.41
CA LEU A 494 -1.05 6.78 -7.72
C LEU A 494 -2.30 7.50 -8.21
N ASP A 495 -2.73 7.17 -9.41
CA ASP A 495 -3.98 7.63 -10.00
C ASP A 495 -4.89 6.40 -10.18
N ALA A 496 -6.00 6.33 -9.46
CA ALA A 496 -6.97 5.25 -9.57
C ALA A 496 -8.33 5.77 -10.06
N GLN A 497 -8.92 5.08 -11.03
CA GLN A 497 -10.26 5.44 -11.50
C GLN A 497 -11.31 5.11 -10.44
N GLN A 498 -11.10 4.01 -9.72
CA GLN A 498 -11.94 3.59 -8.60
C GLN A 498 -11.06 3.02 -7.48
N ALA A 499 -11.32 3.42 -6.26
CA ALA A 499 -10.66 2.91 -5.07
C ALA A 499 -11.72 2.53 -4.02
N GLY A 500 -11.67 1.29 -3.53
CA GLY A 500 -12.51 0.79 -2.43
C GLY A 500 -11.80 0.94 -1.09
N LEU A 501 -12.53 1.42 -0.08
CA LEU A 501 -12.06 1.49 1.30
C LEU A 501 -13.25 1.33 2.26
N HIS A 502 -13.23 0.31 3.13
CA HIS A 502 -14.29 0.00 4.10
C HIS A 502 -15.69 -0.02 3.47
N GLY A 503 -15.80 -0.57 2.25
CA GLY A 503 -17.06 -0.65 1.50
C GLY A 503 -17.49 0.66 0.84
N VAL A 504 -16.71 1.74 0.96
CA VAL A 504 -16.93 3.01 0.27
C VAL A 504 -16.09 3.05 -1.00
N THR A 505 -16.69 3.43 -2.12
CA THR A 505 -16.00 3.59 -3.40
C THR A 505 -15.69 5.04 -3.68
N PHE A 506 -14.43 5.36 -3.84
CA PHE A 506 -13.94 6.66 -4.29
C PHE A 506 -13.65 6.62 -5.78
N ALA A 507 -14.09 7.63 -6.51
CA ALA A 507 -13.88 7.74 -7.95
C ALA A 507 -13.87 9.23 -8.37
N PRO A 508 -12.73 9.76 -8.87
CA PRO A 508 -11.38 9.16 -8.86
C PRO A 508 -10.66 9.23 -7.50
N LEU A 509 -9.49 8.58 -7.42
CA LEU A 509 -8.49 8.79 -6.38
C LEU A 509 -7.17 9.19 -7.03
N ALA A 510 -6.56 10.27 -6.58
CA ALA A 510 -5.20 10.65 -6.96
C ALA A 510 -4.36 10.92 -5.70
N LEU A 511 -3.22 10.25 -5.60
CA LEU A 511 -2.29 10.38 -4.48
C LEU A 511 -0.90 10.75 -5.01
N ASP A 512 -0.29 11.79 -4.44
CA ASP A 512 1.12 12.13 -4.60
C ASP A 512 1.74 12.26 -3.22
N ALA A 513 2.59 11.30 -2.86
CA ALA A 513 3.19 11.21 -1.54
C ALA A 513 4.68 10.86 -1.61
N GLY A 514 5.44 11.32 -0.64
CA GLY A 514 6.84 10.99 -0.48
C GLY A 514 7.21 10.75 0.97
N ALA A 515 8.18 9.87 1.20
CA ALA A 515 8.79 9.66 2.50
C ALA A 515 10.31 9.66 2.35
N GLU A 516 10.99 10.43 3.16
CA GLU A 516 12.45 10.52 3.17
C GLU A 516 12.94 10.74 4.60
N GLY A 517 13.83 9.88 5.07
CA GLY A 517 14.44 10.02 6.40
C GLY A 517 13.45 9.92 7.57
N GLY A 518 12.26 9.33 7.40
CA GLY A 518 11.20 9.34 8.40
C GLY A 518 10.22 10.51 8.26
N ARG A 519 10.53 11.51 7.42
CA ARG A 519 9.60 12.58 7.06
C ARG A 519 8.64 12.08 5.99
N LEU A 520 7.34 12.15 6.25
CA LEU A 520 6.27 11.81 5.31
C LEU A 520 5.64 13.12 4.77
N VAL A 521 5.52 13.23 3.46
CA VAL A 521 4.86 14.35 2.80
C VAL A 521 3.78 13.82 1.86
N VAL A 522 2.54 14.05 2.17
CA VAL A 522 1.43 13.89 1.23
C VAL A 522 1.25 15.25 0.55
N ARG A 523 1.77 15.37 -0.66
CA ARG A 523 1.70 16.61 -1.43
C ARG A 523 0.28 16.84 -1.95
N LYS A 524 -0.37 15.76 -2.32
CA LYS A 524 -1.72 15.80 -2.88
C LYS A 524 -2.42 14.46 -2.64
N LEU A 525 -3.62 14.54 -2.12
CA LEU A 525 -4.57 13.45 -2.08
C LEU A 525 -5.92 14.00 -2.56
N ASP A 526 -6.40 13.56 -3.71
CA ASP A 526 -7.72 13.92 -4.23
C ASP A 526 -8.61 12.69 -4.24
N LEU A 527 -9.82 12.86 -3.74
CA LEU A 527 -10.83 11.82 -3.62
C LEU A 527 -12.16 12.30 -4.17
N GLY A 528 -12.76 11.56 -5.07
CA GLY A 528 -14.14 11.73 -5.52
C GLY A 528 -15.06 10.73 -4.82
N LEU A 529 -16.20 11.17 -4.32
CA LEU A 529 -17.22 10.33 -3.69
C LEU A 529 -18.62 10.77 -4.15
N ASN A 530 -19.19 10.07 -5.14
CA ASN A 530 -20.57 10.31 -5.64
C ASN A 530 -20.91 11.80 -5.83
N GLY A 531 -19.99 12.57 -6.46
CA GLY A 531 -20.14 14.01 -6.69
C GLY A 531 -19.53 14.90 -5.61
N ALA A 532 -19.18 14.38 -4.43
CA ALA A 532 -18.32 15.08 -3.47
C ALA A 532 -16.85 14.97 -3.90
N HIS A 533 -16.08 15.98 -3.56
CA HIS A 533 -14.65 16.04 -3.81
C HIS A 533 -13.91 16.42 -2.54
N ALA A 534 -12.88 15.64 -2.21
CA ALA A 534 -12.00 15.94 -1.09
C ALA A 534 -10.57 16.07 -1.60
N SER A 535 -9.84 17.07 -1.13
CA SER A 535 -8.41 17.21 -1.36
C SER A 535 -7.69 17.37 -0.04
N ALA A 536 -6.54 16.72 0.10
CA ALA A 536 -5.74 16.79 1.31
C ALA A 536 -4.26 16.89 1.01
N SER A 537 -3.54 17.56 1.91
CA SER A 537 -2.09 17.60 1.94
C SER A 537 -1.61 17.63 3.39
N VAL A 538 -0.48 16.99 3.67
CA VAL A 538 0.08 16.98 5.03
C VAL A 538 1.57 16.65 4.98
N THR A 539 2.32 17.26 5.84
CA THR A 539 3.71 16.92 6.13
C THR A 539 3.80 16.42 7.57
N VAL A 540 4.38 15.24 7.75
CA VAL A 540 4.73 14.68 9.07
C VAL A 540 6.24 14.60 9.14
N THR A 541 6.84 15.28 10.08
CA THR A 541 8.30 15.33 10.25
C THR A 541 8.82 14.07 10.98
N GLU A 542 10.10 13.87 11.05
CA GLU A 542 10.74 12.71 11.69
C GLU A 542 10.46 12.58 13.19
N ASP A 543 10.12 13.69 13.87
CA ASP A 543 9.65 13.77 15.24
C ASP A 543 8.12 13.64 15.38
N ALA A 544 7.45 13.12 14.35
CA ALA A 544 6.01 12.94 14.25
C ALA A 544 5.16 14.22 14.32
N ARG A 545 5.77 15.38 14.11
CA ARG A 545 5.05 16.66 14.07
C ARG A 545 4.34 16.80 12.74
N VAL A 546 3.05 17.12 12.79
CA VAL A 546 2.25 17.51 11.63
C VAL A 546 2.54 18.98 11.32
N THR A 547 2.89 19.29 10.09
CA THR A 547 3.03 20.65 9.58
C THR A 547 2.26 20.78 8.27
N GLU A 548 1.66 21.94 8.05
CA GLU A 548 0.92 22.23 6.81
C GLU A 548 -0.20 21.22 6.50
N GLY A 549 -0.81 20.63 7.55
CA GLY A 549 -1.96 19.73 7.39
C GLY A 549 -3.14 20.52 6.84
N ARG A 550 -3.70 20.07 5.71
CA ARG A 550 -4.87 20.67 5.07
C ARG A 550 -5.77 19.59 4.51
N LEU A 551 -7.06 19.72 4.76
CA LEU A 551 -8.12 18.94 4.14
C LEU A 551 -9.22 19.91 3.69
N ASP A 552 -9.55 19.90 2.42
CA ASP A 552 -10.68 20.62 1.84
C ASP A 552 -11.66 19.58 1.27
N LEU A 553 -12.91 19.67 1.67
CA LEU A 553 -13.97 18.80 1.21
C LEU A 553 -15.12 19.65 0.70
N GLN A 554 -15.59 19.37 -0.51
CA GLN A 554 -16.70 20.04 -1.16
C GLN A 554 -17.67 19.01 -1.71
N ALA A 555 -18.95 19.20 -1.42
CA ALA A 555 -20.01 18.33 -1.89
C ALA A 555 -21.21 19.18 -2.34
N PRO A 556 -21.63 19.09 -3.59
CA PRO A 556 -22.87 19.75 -4.05
C PRO A 556 -24.11 19.26 -3.29
N GLN A 557 -24.05 18.04 -2.81
CA GLN A 557 -25.00 17.44 -1.86
C GLN A 557 -24.24 16.70 -0.79
N ALA A 558 -24.56 16.94 0.46
CA ALA A 558 -23.87 16.31 1.60
C ALA A 558 -24.19 14.81 1.78
N ALA A 559 -25.22 14.28 1.11
CA ALA A 559 -25.66 12.89 1.28
C ALA A 559 -24.57 11.83 1.12
N PRO A 560 -23.61 11.92 0.16
CA PRO A 560 -22.51 10.97 0.08
C PRO A 560 -21.59 10.97 1.29
N LEU A 561 -21.50 12.09 2.01
CA LEU A 561 -20.65 12.22 3.20
C LEU A 561 -21.22 11.46 4.39
N ALA A 562 -22.50 11.12 4.37
CA ALA A 562 -23.13 10.30 5.41
C ALA A 562 -22.47 8.91 5.56
N ALA A 563 -21.94 8.37 4.47
CA ALA A 563 -21.19 7.10 4.47
C ALA A 563 -19.83 7.18 5.22
N LEU A 564 -19.31 8.38 5.42
CA LEU A 564 -18.06 8.63 6.14
C LEU A 564 -18.26 8.86 7.64
N LEU A 565 -19.54 9.00 8.09
CA LEU A 565 -19.83 9.19 9.49
C LEU A 565 -19.54 7.92 10.30
N PRO A 566 -18.95 8.06 11.50
CA PRO A 566 -18.85 6.96 12.44
C PRO A 566 -20.24 6.35 12.70
N ALA A 567 -20.33 5.03 12.91
CA ALA A 567 -21.60 4.31 13.09
C ALA A 567 -22.50 4.95 14.15
N ARG A 568 -21.93 5.48 15.24
CA ARG A 568 -22.65 6.19 16.32
C ARG A 568 -23.29 7.51 15.90
N LEU A 569 -22.84 8.14 14.81
CA LEU A 569 -23.40 9.38 14.25
C LEU A 569 -24.27 9.12 13.01
N ALA A 570 -24.37 7.90 12.53
CA ALA A 570 -25.15 7.55 11.34
C ALA A 570 -26.65 7.90 11.49
N PHE A 571 -27.17 7.94 12.74
CA PHE A 571 -28.56 8.37 13.00
C PHE A 571 -28.82 9.82 12.55
N LEU A 572 -27.82 10.69 12.52
CA LEU A 572 -27.97 12.07 12.06
C LEU A 572 -28.34 12.12 10.57
N ALA A 573 -27.81 11.21 9.76
CA ALA A 573 -28.16 11.12 8.36
C ALA A 573 -29.64 10.79 8.14
N GLN A 574 -30.23 10.01 9.03
CA GLN A 574 -31.66 9.62 8.97
C GLN A 574 -32.56 10.70 9.52
N ARG A 575 -32.16 11.41 10.59
CA ARG A 575 -32.99 12.40 11.27
C ARG A 575 -33.00 13.80 10.65
N ALA A 576 -32.00 14.11 9.82
CA ALA A 576 -31.84 15.44 9.21
C ALA A 576 -31.79 15.41 7.67
N PRO A 577 -32.79 14.83 6.97
CA PRO A 577 -32.71 14.61 5.53
C PRO A 577 -32.59 15.92 4.72
N GLY A 578 -33.08 17.04 5.27
CA GLY A 578 -32.94 18.33 4.62
C GLY A 578 -31.52 18.86 4.57
N LEU A 579 -30.73 18.67 5.62
CA LEU A 579 -29.32 19.08 5.65
C LEU A 579 -28.46 18.27 4.66
N TRP A 580 -28.73 16.97 4.52
CA TRP A 580 -27.98 16.10 3.63
C TRP A 580 -28.24 16.33 2.14
N ARG A 581 -29.32 17.02 1.79
CA ARG A 581 -29.60 17.45 0.41
C ARG A 581 -28.90 18.75 0.04
N ALA A 582 -28.41 19.50 1.00
CA ALA A 582 -27.73 20.77 0.77
C ALA A 582 -26.27 20.58 0.39
N ALA A 583 -25.67 21.64 -0.14
CA ALA A 583 -24.24 21.69 -0.38
C ALA A 583 -23.45 21.72 0.94
N ALA A 584 -22.30 21.07 0.97
CA ALA A 584 -21.39 21.07 2.08
C ALA A 584 -19.97 21.45 1.65
N ALA A 585 -19.31 22.27 2.45
CA ALA A 585 -17.90 22.58 2.34
C ALA A 585 -17.25 22.46 3.72
N VAL A 586 -16.17 21.68 3.82
CA VAL A 586 -15.42 21.51 5.06
C VAL A 586 -13.96 21.75 4.79
N GLN A 587 -13.34 22.59 5.60
CA GLN A 587 -11.92 22.81 5.59
C GLN A 587 -11.34 22.48 6.97
N VAL A 588 -10.27 21.71 6.98
CA VAL A 588 -9.52 21.39 8.20
C VAL A 588 -8.06 21.76 7.96
N LEU A 589 -7.51 22.57 8.84
CA LEU A 589 -6.09 22.87 8.92
C LEU A 589 -5.53 22.26 10.20
N GLY A 590 -4.33 21.70 10.16
CA GLY A 590 -3.72 21.06 11.31
C GLY A 590 -2.23 21.34 11.41
N ASP A 591 -1.77 21.65 12.61
CA ASP A 591 -0.35 21.79 12.96
C ASP A 591 -0.12 21.35 14.41
N GLY A 592 0.99 20.69 14.69
CA GLY A 592 1.37 20.33 16.04
C GLY A 592 2.04 18.98 16.18
N THR A 593 2.32 18.62 17.41
CA THR A 593 2.86 17.31 17.79
C THR A 593 1.74 16.30 18.06
N PRO A 594 2.02 14.99 18.15
CA PRO A 594 1.01 13.98 18.47
C PRO A 594 0.25 14.24 19.78
N ASP A 595 0.93 14.83 20.78
CA ASP A 595 0.32 15.14 22.08
C ASP A 595 -0.47 16.46 22.03
N HIS A 596 -0.22 17.31 21.04
CA HIS A 596 -0.83 18.64 20.89
C HIS A 596 -1.02 18.99 19.42
N LEU A 597 -1.92 18.26 18.73
CA LEU A 597 -2.30 18.59 17.36
C LEU A 597 -3.43 19.63 17.37
N ALA A 598 -3.10 20.87 17.06
CA ALA A 598 -4.09 21.94 16.91
C ALA A 598 -4.77 21.82 15.54
N LEU A 599 -6.09 21.79 15.52
CA LEU A 599 -6.88 21.80 14.30
C LEU A 599 -7.70 23.09 14.22
N LYS A 600 -7.91 23.57 13.01
CA LYS A 600 -8.86 24.61 12.69
C LYS A 600 -9.84 24.07 11.68
N VAL A 601 -11.07 23.90 12.10
CA VAL A 601 -12.17 23.33 11.30
C VAL A 601 -13.14 24.44 10.95
N THR A 602 -13.42 24.59 9.66
CA THR A 602 -14.53 25.40 9.16
C THR A 602 -15.42 24.52 8.32
N ALA A 603 -16.72 24.53 8.60
CA ALA A 603 -17.67 23.76 7.82
C ALA A 603 -18.92 24.58 7.54
N ASP A 604 -19.32 24.57 6.28
CA ASP A 604 -20.54 25.17 5.79
C ASP A 604 -21.46 24.04 5.28
N LEU A 605 -22.64 23.95 5.83
CA LEU A 605 -23.66 22.97 5.43
C LEU A 605 -24.98 23.71 5.18
N ALA A 606 -25.32 23.91 3.94
CA ALA A 606 -26.33 24.88 3.56
C ALA A 606 -26.03 26.28 4.16
N ASP A 607 -26.95 26.81 4.99
CA ASP A 607 -26.80 28.09 5.72
C ASP A 607 -26.14 27.89 7.11
N LEU A 608 -25.87 26.65 7.53
CA LEU A 608 -25.22 26.33 8.79
C LEU A 608 -23.70 26.49 8.70
N GLN A 609 -23.15 27.37 9.51
CA GLN A 609 -21.71 27.63 9.60
C GLN A 609 -21.15 27.11 10.91
N LEU A 610 -20.14 26.25 10.83
CA LEU A 610 -19.40 25.72 11.96
C LEU A 610 -17.94 26.22 11.89
N GLN A 611 -17.45 26.72 13.01
CA GLN A 611 -16.02 26.99 13.22
C GLN A 611 -15.58 26.31 14.51
N ALA A 612 -14.53 25.52 14.47
CA ALA A 612 -14.01 24.88 15.66
C ALA A 612 -12.47 24.90 15.66
N GLN A 613 -11.91 24.94 16.85
CA GLN A 613 -10.45 24.94 17.07
C GLN A 613 -10.12 23.89 18.14
N PRO A 614 -10.26 22.57 17.81
CA PRO A 614 -9.89 21.53 18.74
C PRO A 614 -8.37 21.29 18.75
N THR A 615 -7.85 20.92 19.91
CA THR A 615 -6.53 20.33 20.10
C THR A 615 -6.72 18.86 20.43
N VAL A 616 -6.04 17.99 19.69
CA VAL A 616 -6.13 16.52 19.82
C VAL A 616 -4.84 16.00 20.46
N ASP A 617 -4.97 15.17 21.48
CA ASP A 617 -3.90 14.40 22.11
C ASP A 617 -4.08 12.92 21.74
N PHE A 618 -3.22 12.43 20.86
CA PHE A 618 -3.28 11.03 20.39
C PHE A 618 -2.72 10.05 21.43
N ALA A 619 -1.84 10.50 22.34
CA ALA A 619 -1.28 9.63 23.37
C ALA A 619 -2.30 9.25 24.44
N HIS A 620 -3.16 10.20 24.81
CA HIS A 620 -4.21 10.01 25.80
C HIS A 620 -5.60 9.79 25.19
N HIS A 621 -5.70 9.82 23.85
CA HIS A 621 -6.97 9.73 23.11
C HIS A 621 -8.02 10.77 23.55
N THR A 622 -7.57 12.00 23.83
CA THR A 622 -8.41 13.10 24.27
C THR A 622 -8.39 14.25 23.26
N TRP A 623 -9.41 15.07 23.28
CA TRP A 623 -9.47 16.29 22.52
C TRP A 623 -10.22 17.38 23.29
N SER A 624 -9.87 18.62 23.06
CA SER A 624 -10.57 19.77 23.63
C SER A 624 -10.47 20.98 22.72
N GLY A 625 -11.46 21.87 22.75
CA GLY A 625 -11.41 23.09 21.94
C GLY A 625 -12.70 23.89 21.94
N GLY A 626 -12.61 25.10 21.39
CA GLY A 626 -13.75 25.98 21.18
C GLY A 626 -14.50 25.65 19.88
N MET A 627 -15.82 25.80 19.91
CA MET A 627 -16.70 25.66 18.75
C MET A 627 -17.69 26.84 18.69
N THR A 628 -17.93 27.32 17.50
CA THR A 628 -19.00 28.28 17.19
C THR A 628 -19.84 27.74 16.05
N LEU A 629 -21.15 27.71 16.22
CA LEU A 629 -22.11 27.30 15.21
C LEU A 629 -23.12 28.41 15.00
N ARG A 630 -23.38 28.77 13.75
CA ARG A 630 -24.30 29.84 13.37
C ARG A 630 -25.23 29.40 12.24
N HIS A 631 -26.50 29.85 12.32
CA HIS A 631 -27.43 29.67 11.22
C HIS A 631 -28.36 30.92 11.15
N PRO A 632 -28.56 31.56 9.98
CA PRO A 632 -29.28 32.83 9.87
C PRO A 632 -30.77 32.72 10.13
N GLY A 633 -31.36 31.52 10.06
CA GLY A 633 -32.80 31.34 10.30
C GLY A 633 -33.05 30.03 11.03
N ALA A 634 -33.19 30.06 12.36
CA ALA A 634 -33.46 28.90 13.19
C ALA A 634 -34.68 28.06 12.74
N PRO A 635 -35.81 28.65 12.28
CA PRO A 635 -36.91 27.86 11.73
C PRO A 635 -36.54 26.99 10.55
N ARG A 636 -35.73 27.53 9.63
CA ARG A 636 -35.26 26.78 8.44
C ARG A 636 -34.36 25.60 8.85
N LEU A 637 -33.54 25.81 9.86
CA LEU A 637 -32.71 24.73 10.41
C LEU A 637 -33.56 23.61 10.98
N LEU A 638 -34.56 23.94 11.78
CA LEU A 638 -35.46 22.96 12.37
C LEU A 638 -36.26 22.17 11.33
N GLN A 639 -36.70 22.84 10.26
CA GLN A 639 -37.34 22.17 9.12
C GLN A 639 -36.36 21.21 8.42
N ALA A 640 -35.09 21.63 8.22
CA ALA A 640 -34.06 20.78 7.65
C ALA A 640 -33.73 19.55 8.55
N LEU A 641 -33.91 19.71 9.86
CA LEU A 641 -33.82 18.62 10.85
C LEU A 641 -35.08 17.72 10.91
N GLY A 642 -36.07 17.96 10.04
CA GLY A 642 -37.27 17.13 9.91
C GLY A 642 -38.45 17.53 10.84
N MET A 643 -38.39 18.68 11.47
CA MET A 643 -39.53 19.19 12.26
C MET A 643 -40.58 19.77 11.30
N ALA A 644 -41.84 19.30 11.43
CA ALA A 644 -42.91 19.68 10.53
C ALA A 644 -43.29 21.17 10.63
N ALA A 645 -43.13 21.78 11.81
CA ALA A 645 -43.37 23.18 12.04
C ALA A 645 -42.37 23.75 13.05
N ALA A 646 -41.84 24.93 12.76
CA ALA A 646 -41.02 25.64 13.74
C ALA A 646 -41.90 26.15 14.90
N PRO A 647 -41.43 26.02 16.14
CA PRO A 647 -42.15 26.57 17.29
C PRO A 647 -42.34 28.09 17.12
N SER A 648 -43.53 28.58 17.42
CA SER A 648 -43.85 30.01 17.25
C SER A 648 -42.99 30.98 18.07
N TRP A 649 -42.36 30.48 19.14
CA TRP A 649 -41.45 31.27 20.01
C TRP A 649 -40.11 31.56 19.34
N LEU A 650 -39.73 30.75 18.34
CA LEU A 650 -38.43 30.86 17.67
C LEU A 650 -38.35 32.10 16.75
N GLY A 651 -39.52 32.58 16.26
CA GLY A 651 -39.52 33.70 15.31
C GLY A 651 -38.68 33.44 14.06
N ASP A 652 -38.25 34.49 13.41
CA ASP A 652 -37.32 34.41 12.27
C ASP A 652 -35.86 34.60 12.69
N GLY A 653 -35.55 34.43 14.00
CA GLY A 653 -34.26 34.70 14.59
C GLY A 653 -33.18 33.73 14.14
N SER A 654 -31.95 34.19 14.19
CA SER A 654 -30.74 33.37 13.96
C SER A 654 -30.51 32.42 15.14
N LEU A 655 -29.85 31.26 14.83
CA LEU A 655 -29.26 30.38 15.82
C LEU A 655 -27.79 30.72 15.97
N GLY A 656 -27.33 30.90 17.21
CA GLY A 656 -25.95 30.97 17.60
C GLY A 656 -25.64 29.98 18.72
N LEU A 657 -24.58 29.22 18.62
CA LEU A 657 -24.05 28.37 19.68
C LEU A 657 -22.55 28.60 19.75
N VAL A 658 -22.06 28.88 20.94
CA VAL A 658 -20.64 28.92 21.28
C VAL A 658 -20.43 27.91 22.40
N ALA A 659 -19.43 27.03 22.23
CA ALA A 659 -19.17 26.00 23.22
C ALA A 659 -17.67 25.75 23.36
N LYS A 660 -17.25 25.39 24.57
CA LYS A 660 -15.95 24.79 24.82
C LYS A 660 -16.20 23.30 25.03
N LEU A 661 -15.66 22.51 24.12
CA LEU A 661 -15.86 21.07 24.08
C LEU A 661 -14.60 20.34 24.53
N SER A 662 -14.78 19.20 25.15
CA SER A 662 -13.73 18.24 25.46
C SER A 662 -14.30 16.81 25.30
N GLY A 663 -13.43 15.84 25.11
CA GLY A 663 -13.91 14.47 24.96
C GLY A 663 -12.84 13.41 24.78
N THR A 664 -13.32 12.19 24.79
CA THR A 664 -12.57 10.96 24.52
C THR A 664 -13.22 10.19 23.38
N ALA A 665 -12.82 8.95 23.16
CA ALA A 665 -13.47 8.08 22.20
C ALA A 665 -14.93 7.74 22.57
N SER A 666 -15.29 7.73 23.87
CA SER A 666 -16.61 7.34 24.40
C SER A 666 -17.36 8.47 25.12
N SER A 667 -16.76 9.64 25.28
CA SER A 667 -17.40 10.75 25.98
C SER A 667 -17.20 12.07 25.26
N VAL A 668 -18.22 12.95 25.36
CA VAL A 668 -18.14 14.33 24.85
C VAL A 668 -18.74 15.24 25.92
N ALA A 669 -17.99 16.24 26.31
CA ALA A 669 -18.44 17.26 27.23
C ALA A 669 -18.42 18.64 26.56
N ALA A 670 -19.47 19.40 26.73
CA ALA A 670 -19.47 20.85 26.61
C ALA A 670 -19.18 21.44 28.00
N ASP A 671 -17.91 21.70 28.28
CA ASP A 671 -17.47 22.25 29.55
C ASP A 671 -18.15 23.58 29.85
N SER A 672 -18.48 24.31 28.80
CA SER A 672 -19.36 25.47 28.80
C SER A 672 -20.01 25.63 27.44
N PHE A 673 -21.26 26.04 27.41
CA PHE A 673 -21.93 26.46 26.20
C PHE A 673 -22.80 27.69 26.41
N GLU A 674 -23.01 28.44 25.34
CA GLU A 674 -23.95 29.53 25.24
C GLU A 674 -24.76 29.36 23.94
N VAL A 675 -26.08 29.29 24.05
CA VAL A 675 -26.97 29.14 22.90
C VAL A 675 -28.00 30.27 22.89
N SER A 676 -28.15 30.83 21.69
CA SER A 676 -29.19 31.82 21.44
C SER A 676 -29.99 31.43 20.20
N ALA A 677 -31.34 31.37 20.32
CA ALA A 677 -32.20 31.01 19.20
C ALA A 677 -33.59 31.64 19.44
N GLY A 678 -33.95 32.67 18.68
CA GLY A 678 -35.18 33.40 18.89
C GLY A 678 -35.31 33.91 20.35
N GLY A 679 -36.33 33.44 21.07
CA GLY A 679 -36.55 33.78 22.49
C GLY A 679 -35.72 32.95 23.49
N LEU A 680 -34.99 31.93 23.04
CA LEU A 680 -34.13 31.11 23.90
C LEU A 680 -32.75 31.77 24.02
N HIS A 681 -32.36 32.00 25.27
CA HIS A 681 -30.96 32.31 25.62
C HIS A 681 -30.60 31.45 26.84
N ALA A 682 -29.62 30.54 26.65
CA ALA A 682 -29.22 29.61 27.68
C ALA A 682 -27.71 29.38 27.69
N THR A 683 -27.20 29.17 28.87
CA THR A 683 -25.79 28.80 29.14
C THR A 683 -25.76 27.51 29.96
N GLY A 684 -24.61 26.89 30.10
CA GLY A 684 -24.45 25.71 30.95
C GLY A 684 -23.28 24.87 30.64
N ALA A 685 -23.32 23.64 31.16
CA ALA A 685 -22.36 22.58 30.84
C ALA A 685 -23.10 21.24 30.71
N LEU A 686 -22.72 20.45 29.70
CA LEU A 686 -23.33 19.17 29.40
C LEU A 686 -22.22 18.13 29.14
N ALA A 687 -22.42 16.92 29.58
CA ALA A 687 -21.52 15.80 29.28
C ALA A 687 -22.38 14.59 28.85
N LEU A 688 -22.01 14.03 27.70
CA LEU A 688 -22.55 12.79 27.15
C LEU A 688 -21.53 11.67 27.35
N ASP A 689 -21.90 10.64 28.09
CA ASP A 689 -21.10 9.44 28.28
C ASP A 689 -21.78 8.27 27.56
N ASP A 690 -21.06 7.66 26.63
CA ASP A 690 -21.48 6.52 25.78
C ASP A 690 -20.69 5.24 26.11
N ALA A 691 -20.01 5.19 27.27
CA ALA A 691 -19.25 4.01 27.69
C ALA A 691 -20.16 2.89 28.25
N GLY A 692 -21.39 3.21 28.60
CA GLY A 692 -22.37 2.28 29.18
C GLY A 692 -23.21 1.54 28.14
N ALA A 693 -24.20 0.76 28.63
CA ALA A 693 -25.18 0.09 27.77
C ALA A 693 -26.09 1.07 27.00
N VAL A 694 -26.32 2.25 27.58
CA VAL A 694 -27.04 3.35 26.96
C VAL A 694 -26.30 4.67 27.23
N PRO A 695 -26.31 5.60 26.27
CA PRO A 695 -25.69 6.92 26.45
C PRO A 695 -26.42 7.71 27.54
N VAL A 696 -25.66 8.41 28.38
CA VAL A 696 -26.19 9.22 29.50
C VAL A 696 -25.76 10.67 29.34
N LEU A 697 -26.71 11.58 29.31
CA LEU A 697 -26.53 13.03 29.29
C LEU A 697 -26.59 13.61 30.70
N THR A 698 -25.52 14.26 31.15
CA THR A 698 -25.49 14.92 32.47
C THR A 698 -25.11 16.39 32.34
N GLY A 699 -25.49 17.20 33.34
CA GLY A 699 -25.07 18.60 33.38
C GLY A 699 -26.08 19.57 33.95
N HIS A 700 -25.91 20.84 33.57
CA HIS A 700 -26.84 21.90 33.96
C HIS A 700 -27.07 22.88 32.79
N ILE A 701 -28.26 23.45 32.79
CA ILE A 701 -28.72 24.44 31.83
C ILE A 701 -29.31 25.62 32.60
N ASP A 702 -28.77 26.80 32.37
CA ASP A 702 -29.20 28.06 32.94
C ASP A 702 -29.77 28.95 31.82
N ALA A 703 -31.08 29.13 31.76
CA ALA A 703 -31.72 29.90 30.72
C ALA A 703 -32.21 31.25 31.24
N GLU A 704 -31.96 32.32 30.51
CA GLU A 704 -32.59 33.59 30.79
C GLU A 704 -34.09 33.52 30.46
N THR A 705 -34.39 33.00 29.28
CA THR A 705 -35.77 32.73 28.83
C THR A 705 -35.81 31.33 28.23
N LEU A 706 -36.63 30.47 28.84
CA LEU A 706 -36.91 29.12 28.39
C LEU A 706 -38.27 29.05 27.73
N PRO A 707 -38.40 29.03 26.42
CA PRO A 707 -39.66 28.83 25.75
C PRO A 707 -40.08 27.37 25.84
N LEU A 708 -41.30 27.13 26.36
CA LEU A 708 -41.90 25.81 26.48
C LEU A 708 -43.12 25.73 25.56
N PRO A 709 -43.00 25.07 24.41
CA PRO A 709 -44.14 24.87 23.52
C PRO A 709 -45.04 23.77 24.08
N LEU A 710 -46.08 24.16 24.77
CA LEU A 710 -47.07 23.21 25.25
C LEU A 710 -48.08 22.89 24.14
N PRO A 711 -48.30 21.62 23.82
CA PRO A 711 -49.34 21.26 22.86
C PRO A 711 -50.70 21.62 23.44
N PRO A 712 -51.71 21.94 22.58
CA PRO A 712 -53.09 22.12 23.08
C PRO A 712 -53.54 20.89 23.85
N ALA A 713 -54.18 21.11 24.99
CA ALA A 713 -54.57 20.01 25.90
C ALA A 713 -55.48 18.95 25.24
N ARG A 714 -56.15 19.29 24.15
CA ARG A 714 -57.05 18.40 23.36
C ARG A 714 -56.46 18.02 22.00
N ALA A 715 -55.16 18.23 21.77
CA ALA A 715 -54.51 17.76 20.55
C ALA A 715 -54.57 16.24 20.48
N ALA A 716 -55.04 15.73 19.35
CA ALA A 716 -55.05 14.28 19.08
C ALA A 716 -53.72 13.74 18.56
N GLU A 717 -52.77 14.63 18.19
CA GLU A 717 -51.46 14.24 17.71
C GLU A 717 -50.68 13.53 18.81
N PRO A 718 -50.08 12.35 18.52
CA PRO A 718 -49.27 11.63 19.51
C PRO A 718 -48.05 12.44 19.96
N LEU A 719 -47.75 12.37 21.24
CA LEU A 719 -46.54 12.92 21.82
C LEU A 719 -45.31 12.10 21.38
N PRO A 720 -44.13 12.70 21.19
CA PRO A 720 -42.94 12.01 20.73
C PRO A 720 -42.27 11.15 21.81
N LEU A 721 -43.05 10.39 22.55
CA LEU A 721 -42.61 9.54 23.66
C LEU A 721 -41.59 8.48 23.32
N PRO A 722 -41.56 7.88 22.10
CA PRO A 722 -40.51 6.94 21.73
C PRO A 722 -39.10 7.55 21.76
N ALA A 723 -38.98 8.89 21.64
CA ALA A 723 -37.71 9.59 21.74
C ALA A 723 -37.08 9.56 23.14
N LEU A 724 -37.82 9.21 24.15
CA LEU A 724 -37.33 9.06 25.52
C LEU A 724 -36.70 7.70 25.79
N ARG A 725 -36.68 6.77 24.82
CA ARG A 725 -36.14 5.43 24.99
C ARG A 725 -34.73 5.34 24.42
N GLY A 726 -33.86 4.51 25.02
CA GLY A 726 -32.52 4.19 24.51
C GLY A 726 -31.40 5.18 24.90
N TRP A 727 -31.69 6.09 25.84
CA TRP A 727 -30.70 6.97 26.49
C TRP A 727 -31.14 7.40 27.88
N GLY A 728 -30.19 7.89 28.66
CA GLY A 728 -30.43 8.39 30.02
C GLY A 728 -30.07 9.88 30.12
N ALA A 729 -30.66 10.58 31.09
CA ALA A 729 -30.26 11.95 31.38
C ALA A 729 -30.34 12.27 32.87
N SER A 730 -29.51 13.20 33.33
CA SER A 730 -29.56 13.83 34.65
C SER A 730 -29.16 15.28 34.52
N LEU A 731 -30.13 16.18 34.46
CA LEU A 731 -29.95 17.60 34.16
C LEU A 731 -30.49 18.47 35.25
N ARG A 732 -29.71 19.45 35.68
CA ARG A 732 -30.17 20.53 36.53
C ARG A 732 -30.59 21.70 35.63
N LEU A 733 -31.86 22.13 35.76
CA LEU A 733 -32.42 23.20 34.95
C LEU A 733 -32.68 24.41 35.83
N GLN A 734 -32.29 25.59 35.37
CA GLN A 734 -32.63 26.86 35.94
C GLN A 734 -33.13 27.80 34.83
N ALA A 735 -34.17 28.55 35.09
CA ALA A 735 -34.66 29.52 34.13
C ALA A 735 -35.18 30.78 34.84
N ALA A 736 -34.67 31.93 34.44
CA ALA A 736 -35.17 33.19 35.02
C ALA A 736 -36.63 33.42 34.62
N ARG A 737 -37.00 33.05 33.39
CA ARG A 737 -38.36 33.12 32.85
C ARG A 737 -38.67 31.89 32.00
N VAL A 738 -39.82 31.25 32.28
CA VAL A 738 -40.37 30.22 31.41
C VAL A 738 -41.57 30.80 30.66
N MET A 739 -41.56 30.71 29.33
CA MET A 739 -42.60 31.22 28.45
C MET A 739 -43.43 30.06 27.90
N ALA A 740 -44.65 29.91 28.29
CA ALA A 740 -45.57 28.96 27.69
C ALA A 740 -46.38 29.63 26.57
N ASN A 741 -46.23 29.14 25.34
CA ASN A 741 -46.95 29.66 24.17
C ASN A 741 -46.91 31.20 24.05
N ARG A 742 -45.71 31.83 24.22
CA ARG A 742 -45.45 33.28 24.20
C ARG A 742 -45.97 34.08 25.39
N ARG A 743 -46.55 33.46 26.38
CA ARG A 743 -46.98 34.14 27.63
C ARG A 743 -46.00 33.79 28.74
N PRO A 744 -45.63 34.73 29.62
CA PRO A 744 -44.88 34.41 30.81
C PRO A 744 -45.67 33.44 31.66
N ALA A 745 -45.14 32.24 31.92
CA ALA A 745 -45.79 31.23 32.72
C ALA A 745 -45.14 31.15 34.11
N LEU A 746 -43.83 30.99 34.19
CA LEU A 746 -43.11 30.84 35.45
C LEU A 746 -41.94 31.81 35.51
N GLN A 747 -41.56 32.22 36.70
CA GLN A 747 -40.35 33.03 36.98
C GLN A 747 -39.49 32.27 38.00
N GLN A 748 -38.16 32.44 37.87
CA GLN A 748 -37.16 31.83 38.77
C GLN A 748 -37.39 30.31 38.93
N ALA A 749 -37.59 29.64 37.79
CA ALA A 749 -37.82 28.21 37.80
C ALA A 749 -36.50 27.43 38.00
N ALA A 750 -36.53 26.46 38.87
CA ALA A 750 -35.42 25.49 39.04
C ALA A 750 -35.98 24.09 39.19
N ALA A 751 -35.37 23.08 38.55
CA ALA A 751 -35.80 21.71 38.60
C ALA A 751 -34.65 20.74 38.28
N THR A 752 -34.79 19.49 38.69
CA THR A 752 -33.96 18.40 38.28
C THR A 752 -34.73 17.50 37.31
N LEU A 753 -34.16 17.29 36.13
CA LEU A 753 -34.72 16.39 35.11
C LEU A 753 -33.91 15.13 35.09
N THR A 754 -34.54 13.99 35.24
CA THR A 754 -33.91 12.66 35.12
C THR A 754 -34.66 11.82 34.11
N LEU A 755 -33.87 11.07 33.28
CA LEU A 755 -34.39 10.09 32.33
C LEU A 755 -33.67 8.78 32.56
N ALA A 756 -34.39 7.75 32.87
CA ALA A 756 -33.84 6.41 33.00
C ALA A 756 -34.91 5.38 32.58
N ASP A 757 -34.50 4.37 31.84
CA ASP A 757 -35.37 3.28 31.37
C ASP A 757 -36.65 3.74 30.65
N GLY A 758 -36.60 4.88 29.98
CA GLY A 758 -37.75 5.48 29.29
C GLY A 758 -38.72 6.25 30.24
N VAL A 759 -38.35 6.40 31.51
CA VAL A 759 -39.12 7.22 32.49
C VAL A 759 -38.45 8.57 32.63
N LEU A 760 -39.11 9.61 32.15
CA LEU A 760 -38.74 11.01 32.36
C LEU A 760 -39.36 11.53 33.66
N ARG A 761 -38.53 12.08 34.53
CA ARG A 761 -38.94 12.72 35.78
C ARG A 761 -38.47 14.17 35.84
N LEU A 762 -39.33 15.03 36.29
CA LEU A 762 -38.99 16.39 36.65
C LEU A 762 -39.25 16.50 38.18
N ASP A 763 -38.19 16.52 38.93
CA ASP A 763 -38.22 16.55 40.39
C ASP A 763 -37.82 17.93 40.88
N ASP A 764 -38.27 18.28 42.08
CA ASP A 764 -37.98 19.50 42.83
C ASP A 764 -38.19 20.80 41.99
N LEU A 765 -39.20 20.79 41.11
CA LEU A 765 -39.57 22.04 40.43
C LEU A 765 -40.01 23.07 41.46
N THR A 766 -39.28 24.15 41.52
CA THR A 766 -39.61 25.35 42.27
C THR A 766 -39.68 26.53 41.33
N ALA A 767 -40.69 27.37 41.44
CA ALA A 767 -40.87 28.55 40.58
C ALA A 767 -41.79 29.58 41.24
N THR A 768 -41.83 30.76 40.68
CA THR A 768 -42.84 31.77 41.01
C THR A 768 -43.90 31.83 39.90
N LEU A 769 -45.14 31.63 40.22
CA LEU A 769 -46.30 31.71 39.34
C LEU A 769 -47.32 32.71 39.90
N ALA A 770 -47.64 33.74 39.13
CA ALA A 770 -48.53 34.80 39.53
C ALA A 770 -48.23 35.42 40.94
N GLY A 771 -46.88 35.54 41.22
CA GLY A 771 -46.37 36.04 42.49
C GLY A 771 -46.39 35.04 43.64
N GLY A 772 -47.04 33.85 43.50
CA GLY A 772 -47.01 32.75 44.43
C GLY A 772 -45.85 31.78 44.21
N ARG A 773 -45.56 30.95 45.19
CA ARG A 773 -44.52 29.89 45.15
C ARG A 773 -45.12 28.60 44.60
N LEU A 774 -44.62 28.16 43.44
CA LEU A 774 -44.96 26.85 42.89
C LEU A 774 -43.88 25.83 43.29
N SER A 775 -44.32 24.69 43.78
CA SER A 775 -43.49 23.48 43.90
C SER A 775 -44.21 22.34 43.19
N ALA A 776 -43.47 21.60 42.35
CA ALA A 776 -44.07 20.52 41.61
C ALA A 776 -43.07 19.37 41.30
N SER A 777 -43.59 18.21 41.05
CA SER A 777 -42.92 17.07 40.46
C SER A 777 -43.82 16.45 39.39
N ALA A 778 -43.17 16.03 38.28
CA ALA A 778 -43.88 15.37 37.19
C ALA A 778 -43.10 14.17 36.69
N SER A 779 -43.81 13.15 36.24
CA SER A 779 -43.17 12.00 35.57
C SER A 779 -43.96 11.56 34.35
N VAL A 780 -43.23 11.04 33.36
CA VAL A 780 -43.78 10.42 32.15
C VAL A 780 -43.06 9.09 31.94
N ASP A 781 -43.78 8.01 32.09
CA ASP A 781 -43.33 6.68 31.80
C ASP A 781 -43.71 6.32 30.36
N ALA A 782 -42.72 6.46 29.45
CA ALA A 782 -42.91 6.13 28.04
C ALA A 782 -42.71 4.60 27.78
N ALA A 783 -42.26 3.82 28.74
CA ALA A 783 -42.10 2.38 28.63
C ALA A 783 -43.38 1.61 28.97
N ALA A 784 -44.28 2.21 29.78
CA ALA A 784 -45.58 1.63 30.09
C ALA A 784 -46.48 1.56 28.84
N GLU A 785 -47.43 0.61 28.84
CA GLU A 785 -48.42 0.44 27.77
C GLU A 785 -49.83 0.39 28.36
N PRO A 786 -50.65 1.46 28.21
CA PRO A 786 -50.32 2.77 27.57
C PRO A 786 -49.35 3.59 28.45
N PRO A 787 -48.64 4.57 27.84
CA PRO A 787 -47.74 5.47 28.56
C PRO A 787 -48.50 6.17 29.73
N ALA A 788 -47.78 6.31 30.84
CA ALA A 788 -48.34 6.88 32.05
C ALA A 788 -47.70 8.25 32.39
N ALA A 789 -48.47 9.19 32.86
CA ALA A 789 -48.02 10.47 33.34
C ALA A 789 -48.54 10.73 34.76
N ALA A 790 -47.73 11.35 35.59
CA ALA A 790 -48.12 11.78 36.94
C ALA A 790 -47.64 13.22 37.18
N LEU A 791 -48.41 13.99 37.93
CA LEU A 791 -48.12 15.37 38.29
C LEU A 791 -48.51 15.59 39.74
N ARG A 792 -47.58 16.09 40.54
CA ARG A 792 -47.86 16.68 41.84
C ARG A 792 -47.52 18.14 41.86
N ALA A 793 -48.39 19.01 42.23
CA ALA A 793 -48.13 20.44 42.25
C ALA A 793 -48.79 21.11 43.49
N ALA A 794 -48.01 22.03 44.03
CA ALA A 794 -48.53 22.93 45.09
C ALA A 794 -48.18 24.38 44.75
N LEU A 795 -49.14 25.25 44.62
CA LEU A 795 -49.00 26.67 44.41
C LEU A 795 -49.49 27.38 45.64
N ILE A 796 -48.72 28.22 46.28
CA ILE A 796 -49.05 28.91 47.52
C ILE A 796 -48.86 30.41 47.36
N GLY A 797 -49.88 31.16 47.66
CA GLY A 797 -49.90 32.63 47.75
C GLY A 797 -49.91 33.31 46.35
N ALA A 798 -50.40 32.62 45.33
CA ALA A 798 -50.54 33.25 43.98
C ALA A 798 -51.61 34.39 44.05
N THR A 799 -51.38 35.44 43.25
CA THR A 799 -52.29 36.56 43.14
C THR A 799 -53.03 36.49 41.81
N VAL A 800 -54.30 36.26 41.82
CA VAL A 800 -55.20 36.27 40.66
C VAL A 800 -55.64 37.67 40.37
N THR A 801 -55.56 38.11 39.11
CA THR A 801 -55.99 39.46 38.65
C THR A 801 -57.04 39.43 37.53
N GLU A 802 -57.20 38.26 36.90
CA GLU A 802 -58.17 38.03 35.81
C GLU A 802 -58.78 36.65 35.93
N PRO A 803 -59.98 36.39 35.35
CA PRO A 803 -60.55 35.04 35.34
C PRO A 803 -59.57 33.98 34.94
N THR A 804 -59.40 32.90 35.72
CA THR A 804 -58.31 31.94 35.63
C THR A 804 -58.64 30.65 34.91
N PHE A 805 -59.94 30.17 35.13
CA PHE A 805 -60.31 28.83 34.65
C PHE A 805 -61.22 28.82 33.41
N ASP A 806 -61.66 29.98 32.96
CA ASP A 806 -62.55 30.14 31.79
C ASP A 806 -63.86 29.33 31.97
N LEU A 807 -64.37 29.39 33.20
CA LEU A 807 -65.67 28.79 33.64
C LEU A 807 -66.72 29.80 33.87
N PRO A 808 -68.06 29.42 33.83
CA PRO A 808 -69.16 30.33 34.10
C PRO A 808 -69.16 30.90 35.54
N LEU A 809 -68.50 30.21 36.45
CA LEU A 809 -68.12 30.68 37.78
C LEU A 809 -66.59 30.60 37.82
N ASP A 810 -65.94 31.73 38.00
CA ASP A 810 -64.50 31.80 37.92
C ASP A 810 -63.86 32.71 38.97
N ILE A 811 -62.64 32.42 39.40
CA ILE A 811 -61.94 33.29 40.33
C ILE A 811 -61.31 34.41 39.51
N ALA A 812 -61.73 35.63 39.65
CA ALA A 812 -61.27 36.77 38.90
C ALA A 812 -60.29 37.67 39.68
N GLY A 813 -60.07 37.38 40.97
CA GLY A 813 -59.14 38.12 41.82
C GLY A 813 -58.94 37.47 43.14
N GLY A 814 -57.84 37.81 43.87
CA GLY A 814 -57.52 37.35 45.21
C GLY A 814 -56.23 36.57 45.32
N LYS A 815 -56.02 36.05 46.53
CA LYS A 815 -54.90 35.12 46.75
C LYS A 815 -55.42 33.69 46.61
N LEU A 816 -54.58 32.84 45.92
CA LEU A 816 -54.92 31.47 45.59
C LEU A 816 -53.86 30.52 46.04
N ASP A 817 -54.21 29.46 46.71
CA ASP A 817 -53.43 28.29 46.96
C ASP A 817 -54.05 27.11 46.17
N LEU A 818 -53.26 26.32 45.51
CA LEU A 818 -53.71 25.18 44.72
C LEU A 818 -52.81 23.93 45.03
N HIS A 819 -53.46 22.80 45.26
CA HIS A 819 -52.81 21.51 45.39
C HIS A 819 -53.42 20.54 44.39
N ALA A 820 -52.56 19.81 43.69
CA ALA A 820 -52.98 18.81 42.71
C ALA A 820 -52.07 17.56 42.76
N ASP A 821 -52.69 16.38 42.73
CA ASP A 821 -52.05 15.09 42.57
C ASP A 821 -52.84 14.34 41.50
N LEU A 822 -52.22 14.26 40.31
CA LEU A 822 -52.90 13.85 39.10
C LEU A 822 -52.11 12.72 38.41
N THR A 823 -52.83 11.78 37.84
CA THR A 823 -52.26 10.71 36.96
C THR A 823 -53.09 10.61 35.71
N ALA A 824 -52.44 10.20 34.64
CA ALA A 824 -53.08 10.01 33.33
C ALA A 824 -52.37 8.94 32.52
N THR A 825 -53.08 8.33 31.58
CA THR A 825 -52.49 7.37 30.65
C THR A 825 -52.89 7.70 29.21
N GLY A 826 -51.93 7.54 28.26
CA GLY A 826 -52.24 7.81 26.85
C GLY A 826 -51.04 8.31 26.02
N HIS A 827 -51.22 8.30 24.73
CA HIS A 827 -50.18 8.68 23.76
C HIS A 827 -50.31 10.14 23.28
N ALA A 828 -51.44 10.78 23.52
CA ALA A 828 -51.72 12.13 23.03
C ALA A 828 -52.28 13.01 24.15
N PRO A 829 -52.19 14.35 24.11
CA PRO A 829 -52.76 15.24 25.10
C PRO A 829 -54.26 14.99 25.34
N ALA A 830 -55.04 14.77 24.27
CA ALA A 830 -56.46 14.47 24.37
C ALA A 830 -56.74 13.16 25.17
N THR A 831 -55.94 12.11 24.95
CA THR A 831 -56.11 10.84 25.66
C THR A 831 -55.64 10.95 27.11
N LEU A 832 -54.57 11.71 27.39
CA LEU A 832 -54.14 12.00 28.76
C LEU A 832 -55.23 12.77 29.52
N LEU A 833 -55.91 13.76 28.88
CA LEU A 833 -56.99 14.49 29.46
C LEU A 833 -58.22 13.59 29.74
N ALA A 834 -58.52 12.69 28.79
CA ALA A 834 -59.70 11.77 28.95
C ALA A 834 -59.47 10.66 30.00
N THR A 835 -58.21 10.36 30.36
CA THR A 835 -57.89 9.39 31.41
C THR A 835 -57.43 10.01 32.71
N LEU A 836 -57.46 11.36 32.79
CA LEU A 836 -57.01 12.12 33.95
C LEU A 836 -57.74 11.69 35.23
N ALA A 837 -57.00 11.30 36.25
CA ALA A 837 -57.48 10.85 37.52
C ALA A 837 -56.65 11.45 38.66
N GLY A 838 -57.26 11.56 39.86
CA GLY A 838 -56.59 12.08 41.04
C GLY A 838 -57.40 13.02 41.84
N HIS A 839 -56.80 14.03 42.46
CA HIS A 839 -57.47 15.07 43.22
C HIS A 839 -56.81 16.43 43.06
N ALA A 840 -57.65 17.45 43.23
CA ALA A 840 -57.23 18.86 43.25
C ALA A 840 -57.96 19.61 44.30
N ALA A 841 -57.30 20.53 44.99
CA ALA A 841 -57.88 21.43 45.99
C ALA A 841 -57.47 22.89 45.71
N ILE A 842 -58.36 23.82 45.84
CA ILE A 842 -58.16 25.24 45.71
C ILE A 842 -58.64 25.94 46.95
N ASP A 843 -57.75 26.70 47.55
CA ASP A 843 -58.02 27.61 48.62
C ASP A 843 -57.79 29.04 48.12
N ALA A 844 -58.82 29.85 48.12
CA ALA A 844 -58.70 31.25 47.70
C ALA A 844 -59.27 32.22 48.80
N SER A 845 -58.56 33.33 48.92
CA SER A 845 -58.94 34.33 49.93
C SER A 845 -58.90 35.75 49.43
N LYS A 846 -59.83 36.60 50.01
CA LYS A 846 -59.88 38.04 49.67
C LYS A 846 -59.96 38.27 48.19
N GLY A 847 -60.81 37.52 47.54
CA GLY A 847 -60.90 37.48 46.08
C GLY A 847 -62.22 37.97 45.51
N ILE A 848 -62.36 37.81 44.22
CA ILE A 848 -63.55 38.14 43.44
C ILE A 848 -63.97 36.87 42.71
N LEU A 849 -65.11 36.35 42.92
CA LEU A 849 -65.79 35.34 42.14
C LEU A 849 -66.62 36.00 41.04
N SER A 850 -66.33 35.73 39.77
CA SER A 850 -67.15 36.14 38.65
C SER A 850 -68.28 35.18 38.37
N GLY A 851 -69.36 35.64 37.80
CA GLY A 851 -70.53 34.87 37.36
C GLY A 851 -71.72 34.85 38.30
N VAL A 852 -71.61 35.39 39.49
CA VAL A 852 -72.71 35.64 40.39
C VAL A 852 -72.50 36.95 41.15
N ALA A 853 -73.58 37.64 41.50
CA ALA A 853 -73.58 38.91 42.23
C ALA A 853 -74.24 38.79 43.61
N LEU A 854 -73.58 38.06 44.51
CA LEU A 854 -74.14 37.75 45.87
C LEU A 854 -74.39 38.98 46.70
N GLY A 855 -73.75 40.13 46.35
CA GLY A 855 -73.99 41.41 46.99
C GLY A 855 -75.44 41.91 46.85
N ALA A 856 -76.21 41.44 45.85
CA ALA A 856 -77.58 41.74 45.63
C ALA A 856 -78.52 41.00 46.61
N LEU A 857 -78.00 39.90 47.25
CA LEU A 857 -78.78 39.08 48.22
C LEU A 857 -78.73 39.69 49.62
N ARG A 858 -79.31 40.95 49.77
CA ARG A 858 -79.35 41.65 51.03
C ARG A 858 -80.73 42.13 51.28
N GLY A 859 -81.18 42.23 52.57
CA GLY A 859 -82.54 42.71 52.93
C GLY A 859 -83.68 41.70 52.66
N ASP A 860 -84.74 42.15 52.02
CA ASP A 860 -85.92 41.32 51.85
C ASP A 860 -85.88 40.24 50.75
N LEU A 861 -84.74 40.05 50.09
CA LEU A 861 -84.53 39.04 49.07
C LEU A 861 -85.57 39.02 47.95
N THR A 862 -85.85 40.17 47.32
CA THR A 862 -86.83 40.22 46.26
C THR A 862 -86.50 39.32 45.08
N ASP A 863 -87.46 38.85 44.32
CA ASP A 863 -87.24 38.07 43.09
C ASP A 863 -86.32 38.78 42.09
N ALA A 864 -86.33 40.13 42.02
CA ALA A 864 -85.41 40.89 41.20
C ALA A 864 -83.99 40.84 41.71
N ASP A 865 -83.76 40.93 43.03
CA ASP A 865 -82.45 40.84 43.60
C ASP A 865 -81.80 39.46 43.37
N VAL A 866 -82.65 38.44 43.55
CA VAL A 866 -82.24 37.06 43.31
C VAL A 866 -81.96 36.81 41.84
N GLN A 867 -82.76 37.27 40.91
CA GLN A 867 -82.51 37.17 39.49
C GLN A 867 -81.23 37.90 39.11
N GLN A 868 -81.06 39.12 39.65
CA GLN A 868 -79.80 39.86 39.43
C GLN A 868 -78.61 39.14 39.98
N ALA A 869 -78.69 38.57 41.18
CA ALA A 869 -77.63 37.78 41.79
C ALA A 869 -77.23 36.56 40.94
N LEU A 870 -78.19 35.87 40.33
CA LEU A 870 -78.03 34.64 39.59
C LEU A 870 -77.72 34.85 38.08
N SER A 871 -78.01 36.00 37.52
CA SER A 871 -77.78 36.28 36.07
C SER A 871 -76.35 36.49 35.68
N GLY A 872 -75.50 36.84 36.60
CA GLY A 872 -74.05 37.13 36.39
C GLY A 872 -73.54 38.16 37.38
N GLY A 873 -72.42 38.77 37.12
CA GLY A 873 -71.74 39.74 37.93
C GLY A 873 -70.52 39.24 38.68
N ALA A 874 -70.16 39.96 39.74
CA ALA A 874 -68.96 39.65 40.50
C ALA A 874 -69.25 39.74 41.99
N THR A 875 -68.73 38.82 42.78
CA THR A 875 -68.90 38.75 44.24
C THR A 875 -67.56 38.84 44.92
N PRO A 876 -67.22 39.83 45.70
CA PRO A 876 -66.16 39.81 46.65
C PRO A 876 -66.36 38.70 47.70
N PHE A 877 -65.37 37.89 47.93
CA PHE A 877 -65.43 36.84 48.95
C PHE A 877 -64.30 36.91 49.96
N ASP A 878 -64.45 36.39 51.14
CA ASP A 878 -63.48 36.31 52.20
C ASP A 878 -62.63 35.01 52.09
N ALA A 879 -63.35 33.90 51.83
CA ALA A 879 -62.72 32.56 51.68
C ALA A 879 -63.47 31.70 50.67
N LEU A 880 -62.73 30.99 49.82
CA LEU A 880 -63.30 29.96 48.96
C LEU A 880 -62.42 28.68 49.18
N HIS A 881 -63.04 27.59 49.52
CA HIS A 881 -62.42 26.28 49.53
C HIS A 881 -63.09 25.36 48.54
N LEU A 882 -62.35 24.73 47.68
CA LEU A 882 -62.87 23.79 46.68
C LEU A 882 -62.00 22.54 46.68
N ALA A 883 -62.58 21.38 46.79
CA ALA A 883 -61.92 20.07 46.66
C ALA A 883 -62.69 19.25 45.61
N ALA A 884 -61.91 18.76 44.59
CA ALA A 884 -62.40 17.94 43.49
C ALA A 884 -61.65 16.64 43.36
N GLY A 885 -62.37 15.58 43.11
CA GLY A 885 -61.84 14.30 42.72
C GLY A 885 -61.93 14.17 41.17
N LEU A 886 -60.98 13.73 40.54
CA LEU A 886 -60.93 13.49 39.08
C LEU A 886 -60.93 11.98 38.80
N ASP A 887 -61.78 11.55 37.89
CA ASP A 887 -61.79 10.17 37.37
C ASP A 887 -62.20 10.21 35.91
N ARG A 888 -61.34 9.62 35.08
CA ARG A 888 -61.50 9.58 33.56
C ARG A 888 -61.85 10.94 32.98
N GLY A 889 -61.11 11.96 33.36
CA GLY A 889 -61.26 13.33 32.82
C GLY A 889 -62.46 14.08 33.41
N VAL A 890 -63.25 13.49 34.25
CA VAL A 890 -64.40 14.14 34.91
C VAL A 890 -64.02 14.58 36.33
N ALA A 891 -64.04 15.88 36.54
CA ALA A 891 -63.83 16.48 37.83
C ALA A 891 -65.14 16.50 38.63
N THR A 892 -65.22 15.78 39.74
CA THR A 892 -66.35 15.79 40.65
C THR A 892 -66.00 16.66 41.85
N ILE A 893 -66.81 17.75 42.06
CA ILE A 893 -66.62 18.64 43.17
C ILE A 893 -67.16 17.94 44.42
N ARG A 894 -66.28 17.54 45.32
CA ARG A 894 -66.60 16.83 46.55
C ARG A 894 -66.99 17.77 47.66
N GLN A 895 -66.34 18.90 47.73
CA GLN A 895 -66.57 19.93 48.70
C GLN A 895 -66.21 21.28 48.09
N ALA A 896 -67.08 22.20 48.05
CA ALA A 896 -66.79 23.59 47.75
C ALA A 896 -67.62 24.49 48.64
N THR A 897 -66.99 25.43 49.30
CA THR A 897 -67.57 26.39 50.17
C THR A 897 -67.03 27.80 49.87
N LEU A 898 -67.92 28.74 49.70
CA LEU A 898 -67.58 30.15 49.55
C LEU A 898 -68.19 30.93 50.72
N THR A 899 -67.42 31.79 51.35
CA THR A 899 -67.83 32.70 52.36
C THR A 899 -67.70 34.13 51.86
N ALA A 900 -68.82 34.84 51.75
CA ALA A 900 -68.82 36.22 51.40
C ALA A 900 -69.72 36.98 52.43
N GLY A 901 -69.50 38.25 52.74
CA GLY A 901 -70.15 38.98 53.77
C GLY A 901 -71.64 39.07 53.55
N ALA A 902 -72.25 38.87 52.40
CA ALA A 902 -73.63 38.87 52.05
C ALA A 902 -74.35 37.50 52.05
N ALA A 903 -73.53 36.39 51.86
CA ALA A 903 -74.04 35.04 51.72
C ALA A 903 -72.90 33.98 51.91
N THR A 904 -73.29 32.76 52.26
CA THR A 904 -72.40 31.56 52.07
C THR A 904 -72.89 30.75 50.87
N ALA A 905 -71.97 30.12 50.14
CA ALA A 905 -72.38 29.32 49.03
C ALA A 905 -71.71 27.96 49.12
N THR A 906 -72.31 26.88 48.62
CA THR A 906 -71.78 25.60 48.41
C THR A 906 -71.96 25.25 46.93
N LEU A 907 -70.89 24.65 46.34
CA LEU A 907 -70.91 24.20 44.96
C LEU A 907 -70.68 22.70 44.92
N GLY A 908 -71.46 22.00 44.14
CA GLY A 908 -71.34 20.58 43.89
C GLY A 908 -71.63 20.27 42.44
N GLY A 909 -71.23 19.10 41.98
CA GLY A 909 -71.48 18.67 40.59
C GLY A 909 -70.27 18.19 39.88
N THR A 910 -70.32 18.15 38.57
CA THR A 910 -69.25 17.57 37.70
C THR A 910 -68.88 18.55 36.58
N ILE A 911 -67.57 18.47 36.19
CA ILE A 911 -67.04 19.17 35.03
C ILE A 911 -66.37 18.12 34.18
N ASP A 912 -66.84 17.89 32.98
CA ASP A 912 -66.20 17.05 31.97
C ASP A 912 -65.17 17.88 31.26
N LEU A 913 -63.85 17.54 31.52
CA LEU A 913 -62.72 18.27 30.96
C LEU A 913 -62.49 17.96 29.44
N PRO A 914 -62.60 16.69 28.98
CA PRO A 914 -62.61 16.35 27.58
C PRO A 914 -63.67 17.12 26.77
N ASP A 915 -64.88 17.02 27.12
CA ASP A 915 -66.03 17.55 26.36
C ASP A 915 -66.34 19.03 26.68
N ARG A 916 -65.70 19.65 27.70
CA ARG A 916 -65.95 20.98 28.22
C ARG A 916 -67.42 21.19 28.58
N THR A 917 -68.01 20.19 29.15
CA THR A 917 -69.38 20.28 29.67
C THR A 917 -69.40 20.27 31.20
N LEU A 918 -70.41 20.84 31.76
CA LEU A 918 -70.56 20.91 33.21
C LEU A 918 -72.05 20.68 33.64
N ASP A 919 -72.20 20.13 34.82
CA ASP A 919 -73.43 20.06 35.54
C ASP A 919 -73.17 20.45 37.02
N LEU A 920 -73.24 21.73 37.29
CA LEU A 920 -72.94 22.31 38.60
C LEU A 920 -74.17 22.83 39.27
N ARG A 921 -74.28 22.58 40.55
CA ARG A 921 -75.27 23.11 41.43
C ARG A 921 -74.65 24.03 42.47
N LEU A 922 -74.91 25.31 42.40
CA LEU A 922 -74.55 26.30 43.40
C LEU A 922 -75.72 26.47 44.33
N ALA A 923 -75.56 26.25 45.63
CA ALA A 923 -76.55 26.52 46.64
C ALA A 923 -76.10 27.70 47.52
N LEU A 924 -76.86 28.74 47.51
CA LEU A 924 -76.59 30.03 48.15
C LEU A 924 -77.41 30.12 49.41
N ARG A 925 -76.81 30.59 50.49
CA ARG A 925 -77.55 30.94 51.80
C ARG A 925 -77.18 32.37 52.15
N PRO A 926 -78.13 33.29 51.93
CA PRO A 926 -77.95 34.70 52.25
C PRO A 926 -77.71 34.90 53.75
N ALA A 927 -77.04 35.96 54.15
CA ALA A 927 -76.77 36.28 55.57
C ALA A 927 -78.01 36.99 56.21
N VAL A 928 -79.20 36.35 56.20
CA VAL A 928 -80.44 36.79 56.79
C VAL A 928 -80.86 35.76 57.86
N PRO A 929 -81.74 36.12 58.79
CA PRO A 929 -82.31 35.16 59.77
C PRO A 929 -83.11 34.07 59.04
N ASP A 930 -82.94 32.78 59.48
CA ASP A 930 -83.45 31.56 58.83
C ASP A 930 -83.30 31.57 57.27
N PRO A 931 -82.13 31.61 56.78
CA PRO A 931 -81.85 31.83 55.31
C PRO A 931 -82.46 30.76 54.42
N PRO A 932 -83.22 31.10 53.38
CA PRO A 932 -83.59 30.12 52.36
C PRO A 932 -82.36 29.63 51.56
N GLU A 933 -82.40 28.39 51.07
CA GLU A 933 -81.47 27.95 50.11
C GLU A 933 -81.87 28.38 48.69
N ILE A 934 -81.05 29.18 48.04
CA ILE A 934 -81.25 29.65 46.65
C ILE A 934 -80.33 28.85 45.75
N GLY A 935 -80.86 27.97 44.90
CA GLY A 935 -80.13 27.18 43.99
C GLY A 935 -79.88 27.83 42.60
N LEU A 936 -78.73 27.62 42.03
CA LEU A 936 -78.43 27.86 40.61
C LEU A 936 -77.83 26.62 40.00
N ARG A 937 -78.49 26.02 39.04
CA ARG A 937 -77.89 24.93 38.22
C ARG A 937 -77.33 25.47 36.93
N LEU A 938 -76.12 25.08 36.67
CA LEU A 938 -75.35 25.41 35.47
C LEU A 938 -75.14 24.11 34.70
N THR A 939 -75.63 24.03 33.46
CA THR A 939 -75.54 22.82 32.64
C THR A 939 -75.15 23.12 31.21
N GLY A 940 -74.45 22.19 30.55
CA GLY A 940 -74.06 22.29 29.13
C GLY A 940 -72.62 22.69 28.91
N ALA A 941 -72.31 23.32 27.79
CA ALA A 941 -70.97 23.70 27.47
C ALA A 941 -70.40 24.76 28.40
N ALA A 942 -69.15 24.67 28.81
CA ALA A 942 -68.55 25.56 29.82
C ALA A 942 -68.56 27.04 29.44
N ASP A 943 -68.46 27.36 28.14
CA ASP A 943 -68.47 28.72 27.57
C ASP A 943 -69.90 29.27 27.35
N ALA A 944 -70.94 28.42 27.37
CA ALA A 944 -72.29 28.75 27.07
C ALA A 944 -73.28 27.99 28.00
N ALA A 945 -72.95 27.86 29.28
CA ALA A 945 -73.75 27.09 30.24
C ALA A 945 -75.13 27.70 30.46
N ALA A 946 -76.12 26.83 30.33
CA ALA A 946 -77.49 27.20 30.69
C ALA A 946 -77.58 27.43 32.20
N ARG A 947 -78.27 28.54 32.62
CA ARG A 947 -78.47 28.90 33.98
C ARG A 947 -79.91 28.63 34.38
N ALA A 948 -80.18 27.78 35.30
CA ALA A 948 -81.47 27.42 35.77
C ALA A 948 -81.55 27.72 37.28
N PRO A 949 -82.24 28.74 37.72
CA PRO A 949 -82.48 29.06 39.13
C PRO A 949 -83.42 28.03 39.78
N GLU A 950 -83.04 27.58 41.00
CA GLU A 950 -83.86 26.71 41.84
C GLU A 950 -84.35 27.51 43.05
N LEU A 951 -85.59 28.04 42.97
CA LEU A 951 -86.18 29.02 43.92
C LEU A 951 -87.22 28.44 44.85
N ALA A 952 -87.46 27.13 44.91
CA ALA A 952 -88.49 26.46 45.69
C ALA A 952 -88.39 26.78 47.17
N ASP A 953 -87.22 26.88 47.75
CA ASP A 953 -86.99 27.21 49.14
C ASP A 953 -87.20 28.71 49.39
N LEU A 954 -86.83 29.57 48.47
CA LEU A 954 -87.12 31.02 48.53
C LEU A 954 -88.59 31.30 48.52
N THR A 955 -89.35 30.63 47.65
CA THR A 955 -90.80 30.77 47.59
C THR A 955 -91.42 30.30 48.89
N ARG A 956 -90.99 29.19 49.51
CA ARG A 956 -91.44 28.72 50.81
C ARG A 956 -91.07 29.71 51.92
N TRP A 957 -89.91 30.25 51.92
CA TRP A 957 -89.39 31.24 52.82
C TRP A 957 -90.27 32.54 52.81
N HIS A 958 -90.53 33.09 51.63
CA HIS A 958 -91.40 34.22 51.45
C HIS A 958 -92.82 33.94 51.98
N ALA A 959 -93.34 32.73 51.79
CA ALA A 959 -94.65 32.34 52.28
C ALA A 959 -94.69 32.16 53.81
N ALA A 960 -93.58 31.92 54.49
CA ALA A 960 -93.43 31.76 55.94
C ALA A 960 -93.17 33.10 56.66
N GLN A 961 -92.83 34.17 55.99
CA GLN A 961 -92.68 35.51 56.59
C GLN A 961 -94.02 36.08 56.94
N PRO A 962 -94.22 36.64 58.15
CA PRO A 962 -95.48 37.33 58.48
C PRO A 962 -95.68 38.50 57.55
N ALA A 963 -96.92 38.65 57.05
CA ALA A 963 -97.25 39.82 56.24
C ALA A 963 -97.00 41.08 57.07
N GLU A 964 -96.07 41.94 56.74
CA GLU A 964 -95.99 43.26 57.36
C GLU A 964 -97.34 43.91 57.20
N ALA A 965 -97.95 44.25 58.35
CA ALA A 965 -99.18 44.96 58.34
C ALA A 965 -98.91 46.40 57.79
N PRO A 966 -99.83 46.90 56.92
CA PRO A 966 -99.63 48.19 56.22
C PRO A 966 -99.52 49.34 57.20
#